data_c11dc78192c12bb4bfaa7339a2b1fa9f
#
_entry.id   c11dc78192c12bb4bfaa7339a2b1fa9f
#
_cell.length_a   1.000
_cell.length_b   1.000
_cell.length_c   1.000
_cell.angle_alpha   90.00
_cell.angle_beta   90.00
_cell.angle_gamma   90.00
#
_symmetry.space_group_name_H-M   'P 1'
#
loop_
_entity.id
_entity.type
_entity.pdbx_description
1 polymer ?
#
loop_
_entity_poly.entity_id
_entity_poly.type
_entity_poly.pdbx_seq_one_letter_code
_entity_poly.pdbx_strand_id
1 'polypeptide(L)'
;MCKILVFAGTTEGYEITEFLRDSQVSVHMCVATDYGSMRLQENEYLTVSHERMDQQEMETFMRQQQFDQVIDATHPYAVEVTKNIKQACENCEIPYIRVLRGSGQTPQEENVVLVDSVEEAIDFLENTEGNILVTTGSKELHRFTRLTDYENRIYARVLSLPNVVEQCSSLGFQGAHLICMQGPFLKEMNTAMLRQYQCRYLVTKEAGKNGGFEEKCEAAKDAGAILVVIGRPQQEPGITVEECRQQLCRLCHIQVKPEVTLVGIGMGSPDTMTREAIKACREAQCIIGGKRLVDAVAMPGQAVCYEYNANKIKAYMDSHPQYHRFVVALSGDVGFYSGAKRLLAVLGEETKVICGISSVVYFMAKIGFSWEDAAIVSAHGKSCNLIHYIKSREKTFAILGTKDGVAVLAQKLVHYGMNQVTMYVGEELSYPQENIRKGHPEDFVEATVSPLSVVCVVNPEAKEQPKHLRDVEFIRGKAPMTKEEVRSLSVDKLQLPSDAICYDVGAGTGSVTMEMAMQAYDGKVYAIERKSEAVELIRQNQKALALDNLQILEGTAPEVLEDLEAPTHVFIGGSSGNLKEIVKVLLDKNPCVKIVINCITLETVTEALDCIKTMSLGEVDVVQVSVAKSKELCRYHMMMGENPIYIISCKGVAR
;
A
#
# COMPACT_ATOMS: atom_id res chain seq x y z
N MET A 1 -40.95 -4.02 10.77
CA MET A 1 -39.93 -4.33 9.75
C MET A 1 -40.10 -3.30 8.67
N CYS A 2 -39.07 -2.58 8.30
CA CYS A 2 -39.14 -1.51 7.30
C CYS A 2 -39.53 -2.11 5.94
N LYS A 3 -40.47 -1.48 5.24
CA LYS A 3 -41.01 -1.98 3.97
C LYS A 3 -40.89 -0.90 2.87
N ILE A 4 -40.09 -1.18 1.87
CA ILE A 4 -39.70 -0.23 0.82
C ILE A 4 -40.32 -0.60 -0.51
N LEU A 5 -40.90 0.38 -1.23
CA LEU A 5 -41.33 0.22 -2.61
C LEU A 5 -40.33 0.88 -3.53
N VAL A 6 -39.83 0.13 -4.53
CA VAL A 6 -38.88 0.64 -5.52
C VAL A 6 -39.48 0.56 -6.93
N PHE A 7 -39.72 1.67 -7.57
CA PHE A 7 -40.00 1.70 -9.01
C PHE A 7 -38.67 1.74 -9.76
N ALA A 8 -38.32 0.60 -10.36
CA ALA A 8 -37.03 0.43 -11.02
C ALA A 8 -37.18 0.44 -12.54
N GLY A 9 -36.29 1.09 -13.19
CA GLY A 9 -36.17 1.17 -14.66
C GLY A 9 -34.76 1.44 -15.12
N THR A 10 -33.84 1.59 -14.15
CA THR A 10 -32.45 1.90 -14.37
C THR A 10 -31.55 0.99 -13.52
N THR A 11 -30.27 0.94 -13.83
CA THR A 11 -29.25 0.18 -13.04
C THR A 11 -29.27 0.58 -11.56
N GLU A 12 -29.49 1.86 -11.29
CA GLU A 12 -29.53 2.43 -9.94
C GLU A 12 -30.69 1.82 -9.10
N GLY A 13 -31.83 1.59 -9.73
CA GLY A 13 -32.96 0.90 -9.08
C GLY A 13 -32.63 -0.54 -8.71
N TYR A 14 -31.91 -1.25 -9.55
CA TYR A 14 -31.45 -2.61 -9.25
C TYR A 14 -30.42 -2.61 -8.12
N GLU A 15 -29.44 -1.71 -8.13
CA GLU A 15 -28.42 -1.59 -7.07
C GLU A 15 -29.04 -1.30 -5.70
N ILE A 16 -30.04 -0.44 -5.63
CA ILE A 16 -30.75 -0.13 -4.38
C ILE A 16 -31.56 -1.34 -3.91
N THR A 17 -32.26 -2.03 -4.82
CA THR A 17 -33.06 -3.21 -4.49
C THR A 17 -32.19 -4.34 -3.96
N GLU A 18 -31.04 -4.60 -4.60
CA GLU A 18 -30.06 -5.60 -4.18
C GLU A 18 -29.49 -5.28 -2.81
N PHE A 19 -29.12 -4.02 -2.58
CA PHE A 19 -28.65 -3.54 -1.28
C PHE A 19 -29.68 -3.77 -0.17
N LEU A 20 -30.97 -3.45 -0.41
CA LEU A 20 -32.05 -3.66 0.57
C LEU A 20 -32.29 -5.14 0.85
N ARG A 21 -32.35 -5.97 -0.20
CA ARG A 21 -32.49 -7.43 -0.10
C ARG A 21 -31.36 -8.05 0.74
N ASP A 22 -30.12 -7.67 0.45
CA ASP A 22 -28.94 -8.21 1.13
C ASP A 22 -28.83 -7.71 2.59
N SER A 23 -29.47 -6.56 2.87
CA SER A 23 -29.62 -6.01 4.22
C SER A 23 -30.87 -6.54 4.97
N GLN A 24 -31.56 -7.55 4.43
CA GLN A 24 -32.75 -8.18 5.01
C GLN A 24 -33.91 -7.19 5.27
N VAL A 25 -34.05 -6.18 4.42
CA VAL A 25 -35.15 -5.23 4.42
C VAL A 25 -36.21 -5.72 3.45
N SER A 26 -37.49 -5.64 3.85
CA SER A 26 -38.59 -6.02 2.96
C SER A 26 -38.73 -5.02 1.82
N VAL A 27 -38.52 -5.45 0.59
CA VAL A 27 -38.57 -4.60 -0.61
C VAL A 27 -39.54 -5.17 -1.64
N HIS A 28 -40.40 -4.32 -2.18
CA HIS A 28 -41.21 -4.61 -3.33
C HIS A 28 -40.70 -3.80 -4.52
N MET A 29 -40.28 -4.49 -5.58
CA MET A 29 -39.74 -3.88 -6.79
C MET A 29 -40.75 -3.93 -7.92
N CYS A 30 -41.11 -2.78 -8.50
CA CYS A 30 -41.92 -2.67 -9.68
C CYS A 30 -41.07 -2.39 -10.92
N VAL A 31 -41.19 -3.21 -11.95
CA VAL A 31 -40.49 -3.05 -13.23
C VAL A 31 -41.47 -3.03 -14.40
N ALA A 32 -41.18 -2.25 -15.43
CA ALA A 32 -42.09 -2.07 -16.57
C ALA A 32 -41.98 -3.16 -17.65
N THR A 33 -40.99 -4.08 -17.56
CA THR A 33 -40.71 -5.11 -18.59
C THR A 33 -40.20 -6.40 -18.00
N ASP A 34 -40.56 -7.55 -18.58
CA ASP A 34 -40.09 -8.89 -18.20
C ASP A 34 -38.55 -9.06 -18.23
N TYR A 35 -37.83 -8.24 -18.96
CA TYR A 35 -36.38 -8.28 -19.06
C TYR A 35 -35.68 -7.83 -17.76
N GLY A 36 -36.37 -7.04 -16.94
CA GLY A 36 -35.89 -6.60 -15.63
C GLY A 36 -35.89 -7.71 -14.57
N SER A 37 -36.82 -8.67 -14.67
CA SER A 37 -36.98 -9.75 -13.70
C SER A 37 -35.87 -10.81 -13.73
N MET A 38 -35.22 -11.01 -14.87
CA MET A 38 -34.14 -12.01 -15.00
C MET A 38 -32.85 -11.67 -14.21
N ARG A 39 -32.74 -10.46 -13.72
CA ARG A 39 -31.53 -10.00 -12.98
C ARG A 39 -31.56 -10.28 -11.47
N LEU A 40 -32.73 -10.31 -10.84
CA LEU A 40 -32.85 -10.50 -9.40
C LEU A 40 -33.76 -11.70 -9.09
N GLN A 41 -33.28 -12.66 -8.32
CA GLN A 41 -34.10 -13.75 -7.82
C GLN A 41 -34.88 -13.29 -6.59
N GLU A 42 -36.20 -13.54 -6.60
CA GLU A 42 -37.08 -13.32 -5.44
C GLU A 42 -36.67 -14.18 -4.25
N ASN A 43 -36.83 -13.65 -3.06
CA ASN A 43 -36.60 -14.35 -1.81
C ASN A 43 -37.59 -13.83 -0.73
N GLU A 44 -37.39 -14.18 0.52
CA GLU A 44 -38.25 -13.74 1.64
C GLU A 44 -38.27 -12.21 1.86
N TYR A 45 -37.26 -11.48 1.35
CA TYR A 45 -37.13 -10.01 1.49
C TYR A 45 -37.44 -9.26 0.20
N LEU A 46 -37.50 -9.93 -0.95
CA LEU A 46 -37.71 -9.32 -2.27
C LEU A 46 -38.90 -9.93 -3.00
N THR A 47 -39.87 -9.08 -3.31
CA THR A 47 -40.97 -9.39 -4.24
C THR A 47 -40.83 -8.51 -5.48
N VAL A 48 -41.04 -9.07 -6.68
CA VAL A 48 -40.97 -8.33 -7.95
C VAL A 48 -42.30 -8.38 -8.66
N SER A 49 -42.82 -7.22 -9.10
CA SER A 49 -44.02 -7.13 -9.94
C SER A 49 -43.74 -6.50 -11.31
N HIS A 50 -44.50 -6.95 -12.33
CA HIS A 50 -44.31 -6.57 -13.73
C HIS A 50 -45.48 -5.77 -14.26
N GLU A 51 -46.41 -5.34 -13.43
CA GLU A 51 -47.60 -4.65 -13.83
C GLU A 51 -47.35 -3.15 -14.04
N ARG A 52 -47.87 -2.64 -15.17
CA ARG A 52 -47.92 -1.19 -15.36
C ARG A 52 -49.14 -0.68 -14.62
N MET A 53 -48.91 0.17 -13.65
CA MET A 53 -49.95 0.79 -12.80
C MET A 53 -50.20 2.24 -13.25
N ASP A 54 -51.45 2.64 -13.35
CA ASP A 54 -51.82 4.04 -13.35
C ASP A 54 -51.75 4.67 -11.95
N GLN A 55 -52.02 5.97 -11.81
CA GLN A 55 -51.93 6.66 -10.52
C GLN A 55 -52.87 6.04 -9.47
N GLN A 56 -54.13 5.70 -9.83
CA GLN A 56 -55.13 5.18 -8.89
C GLN A 56 -54.78 3.75 -8.44
N GLU A 57 -54.28 2.95 -9.35
CA GLU A 57 -53.77 1.60 -9.06
C GLU A 57 -52.57 1.64 -8.12
N MET A 58 -51.62 2.61 -8.31
CA MET A 58 -50.49 2.84 -7.42
C MET A 58 -50.96 3.25 -6.02
N GLU A 59 -51.92 4.18 -5.90
CA GLU A 59 -52.46 4.58 -4.60
C GLU A 59 -53.12 3.42 -3.88
N THR A 60 -53.93 2.61 -4.59
CA THR A 60 -54.57 1.44 -4.02
C THR A 60 -53.56 0.42 -3.51
N PHE A 61 -52.52 0.16 -4.30
CA PHE A 61 -51.45 -0.75 -3.96
C PHE A 61 -50.63 -0.25 -2.74
N MET A 62 -50.28 1.03 -2.72
CA MET A 62 -49.52 1.65 -1.60
C MET A 62 -50.32 1.58 -0.29
N ARG A 63 -51.62 1.86 -0.30
CA ARG A 63 -52.50 1.76 0.87
C ARG A 63 -52.68 0.34 1.39
N GLN A 64 -52.79 -0.64 0.48
CA GLN A 64 -52.93 -2.06 0.86
C GLN A 64 -51.66 -2.64 1.48
N GLN A 65 -50.48 -2.24 0.96
CA GLN A 65 -49.21 -2.81 1.33
C GLN A 65 -48.50 -2.08 2.48
N GLN A 66 -48.88 -0.82 2.76
CA GLN A 66 -48.34 0.02 3.84
C GLN A 66 -46.79 0.14 3.79
N PHE A 67 -46.27 0.82 2.79
CA PHE A 67 -44.86 1.08 2.64
C PHE A 67 -44.40 2.25 3.52
N ASP A 68 -43.19 2.15 4.09
CA ASP A 68 -42.56 3.23 4.86
C ASP A 68 -41.87 4.28 3.98
N GLN A 69 -41.46 3.87 2.77
CA GLN A 69 -40.77 4.73 1.82
C GLN A 69 -40.99 4.26 0.38
N VAL A 70 -41.12 5.21 -0.55
CA VAL A 70 -41.14 4.95 -1.99
C VAL A 70 -39.89 5.56 -2.63
N ILE A 71 -39.24 4.74 -3.47
CA ILE A 71 -38.07 5.11 -4.23
C ILE A 71 -38.40 5.06 -5.72
N ASP A 72 -38.27 6.21 -6.38
CA ASP A 72 -38.40 6.31 -7.82
C ASP A 72 -37.01 6.33 -8.47
N ALA A 73 -36.63 5.19 -9.02
CA ALA A 73 -35.43 4.98 -9.83
C ALA A 73 -35.79 4.64 -11.30
N THR A 74 -36.90 5.21 -11.79
CA THR A 74 -37.31 5.11 -13.20
C THR A 74 -36.39 5.94 -14.09
N HIS A 75 -36.43 5.64 -15.38
CA HIS A 75 -35.58 6.35 -16.35
C HIS A 75 -35.92 7.86 -16.37
N PRO A 76 -34.91 8.76 -16.43
CA PRO A 76 -35.13 10.23 -16.42
C PRO A 76 -36.12 10.75 -17.49
N TYR A 77 -36.27 10.02 -18.59
CA TYR A 77 -37.24 10.35 -19.67
C TYR A 77 -38.65 9.74 -19.46
N ALA A 78 -38.91 9.07 -18.36
CA ALA A 78 -40.22 8.52 -18.03
C ALA A 78 -41.06 9.54 -17.22
N VAL A 79 -41.20 10.76 -17.72
CA VAL A 79 -41.77 11.92 -17.01
C VAL A 79 -43.17 11.65 -16.48
N GLU A 80 -44.03 10.98 -17.29
CA GLU A 80 -45.42 10.67 -16.91
C GLU A 80 -45.48 9.70 -15.72
N VAL A 81 -44.69 8.65 -15.72
CA VAL A 81 -44.63 7.67 -14.62
C VAL A 81 -44.09 8.32 -13.33
N THR A 82 -43.02 9.09 -13.42
CA THR A 82 -42.47 9.86 -12.27
C THR A 82 -43.52 10.79 -11.65
N LYS A 83 -44.30 11.50 -12.52
CA LYS A 83 -45.37 12.38 -12.04
C LYS A 83 -46.48 11.57 -11.33
N ASN A 84 -46.88 10.42 -11.87
CA ASN A 84 -47.90 9.54 -11.26
C ASN A 84 -47.42 8.99 -9.90
N ILE A 85 -46.18 8.52 -9.83
CA ILE A 85 -45.56 8.01 -8.57
C ILE A 85 -45.58 9.11 -7.52
N LYS A 86 -45.08 10.31 -7.85
CA LYS A 86 -45.02 11.44 -6.93
C LYS A 86 -46.41 11.81 -6.42
N GLN A 87 -47.40 11.94 -7.29
CA GLN A 87 -48.77 12.28 -6.90
C GLN A 87 -49.42 11.18 -6.03
N ALA A 88 -49.18 9.91 -6.37
CA ALA A 88 -49.67 8.78 -5.57
C ALA A 88 -49.04 8.79 -4.14
N CYS A 89 -47.75 9.09 -4.02
CA CYS A 89 -47.09 9.22 -2.75
C CYS A 89 -47.66 10.37 -1.90
N GLU A 90 -47.90 11.54 -2.52
CA GLU A 90 -48.54 12.69 -1.87
C GLU A 90 -49.95 12.35 -1.37
N ASN A 91 -50.78 11.65 -2.17
CA ASN A 91 -52.14 11.25 -1.82
C ASN A 91 -52.19 10.15 -0.75
N CYS A 92 -51.11 9.36 -0.62
CA CYS A 92 -50.97 8.31 0.40
C CYS A 92 -50.18 8.73 1.63
N GLU A 93 -49.65 9.95 1.67
CA GLU A 93 -48.78 10.48 2.73
C GLU A 93 -47.53 9.61 2.96
N ILE A 94 -46.97 8.97 1.90
CA ILE A 94 -45.76 8.15 1.98
C ILE A 94 -44.57 8.98 1.52
N PRO A 95 -43.44 8.97 2.27
CA PRO A 95 -42.23 9.69 1.86
C PRO A 95 -41.72 9.19 0.51
N TYR A 96 -41.32 10.15 -0.35
CA TYR A 96 -40.87 9.91 -1.72
C TYR A 96 -39.42 10.33 -1.92
N ILE A 97 -38.62 9.47 -2.55
CA ILE A 97 -37.24 9.74 -2.92
C ILE A 97 -37.09 9.54 -4.43
N ARG A 98 -36.66 10.58 -5.15
CA ARG A 98 -36.23 10.48 -6.53
C ARG A 98 -34.73 10.16 -6.57
N VAL A 99 -34.36 9.04 -7.18
CA VAL A 99 -32.95 8.70 -7.41
C VAL A 99 -32.58 9.07 -8.82
N LEU A 100 -31.57 9.91 -8.94
CA LEU A 100 -31.03 10.34 -10.21
C LEU A 100 -29.71 9.66 -10.49
N ARG A 101 -29.50 9.35 -11.74
CA ARG A 101 -28.20 8.94 -12.26
C ARG A 101 -27.22 10.08 -12.07
N GLY A 102 -26.03 9.82 -11.50
CA GLY A 102 -24.97 10.84 -11.44
C GLY A 102 -24.73 11.45 -12.81
N SER A 103 -24.72 12.77 -12.92
CA SER A 103 -24.39 13.47 -14.16
C SER A 103 -22.98 13.07 -14.58
N GLY A 104 -22.85 12.42 -15.73
CA GLY A 104 -21.57 12.33 -16.42
C GLY A 104 -21.10 13.78 -16.64
N GLN A 105 -19.85 14.10 -16.33
CA GLN A 105 -19.30 15.42 -16.68
C GLN A 105 -19.33 15.52 -18.22
N THR A 106 -20.15 16.44 -18.75
CA THR A 106 -20.11 16.75 -20.17
C THR A 106 -18.77 17.46 -20.42
N PRO A 107 -17.91 16.97 -21.31
CA PRO A 107 -16.64 17.62 -21.58
C PRO A 107 -16.87 19.04 -22.06
N GLN A 108 -16.25 20.03 -21.43
CA GLN A 108 -16.11 21.38 -21.98
C GLN A 108 -14.99 21.34 -23.04
N GLU A 109 -15.26 20.77 -24.20
CA GLU A 109 -14.32 20.70 -25.31
C GLU A 109 -14.88 21.48 -26.53
N GLU A 110 -14.00 22.00 -27.37
CA GLU A 110 -14.35 22.82 -28.56
C GLU A 110 -15.26 22.09 -29.59
N ASN A 111 -15.36 20.78 -29.54
CA ASN A 111 -16.14 19.95 -30.47
C ASN A 111 -17.43 19.38 -29.85
N VAL A 112 -17.93 19.94 -28.76
CA VAL A 112 -19.19 19.53 -28.10
C VAL A 112 -20.23 20.64 -28.19
N VAL A 113 -21.41 20.31 -28.71
CA VAL A 113 -22.57 21.19 -28.81
C VAL A 113 -23.65 20.65 -27.86
N LEU A 114 -24.05 21.47 -26.87
CA LEU A 114 -25.11 21.15 -25.92
C LEU A 114 -26.42 21.79 -26.40
N VAL A 115 -27.51 21.02 -26.43
CA VAL A 115 -28.86 21.47 -26.78
C VAL A 115 -29.87 20.92 -25.78
N ASP A 116 -30.93 21.67 -25.51
CA ASP A 116 -31.91 21.28 -24.49
C ASP A 116 -32.99 20.33 -25.01
N SER A 117 -33.13 20.21 -26.33
CA SER A 117 -34.18 19.39 -26.96
C SER A 117 -33.74 18.75 -28.29
N VAL A 118 -34.53 17.78 -28.75
CA VAL A 118 -34.35 17.17 -30.09
C VAL A 118 -34.58 18.21 -31.18
N GLU A 119 -35.54 19.13 -30.97
CA GLU A 119 -35.85 20.22 -31.87
C GLU A 119 -34.64 21.14 -32.07
N GLU A 120 -33.99 21.57 -30.99
CA GLU A 120 -32.78 22.38 -31.07
C GLU A 120 -31.59 21.65 -31.71
N ALA A 121 -31.46 20.32 -31.49
CA ALA A 121 -30.49 19.52 -32.19
C ALA A 121 -30.73 19.52 -33.71
N ILE A 122 -32.02 19.40 -34.14
CA ILE A 122 -32.43 19.46 -35.54
C ILE A 122 -32.13 20.85 -36.12
N ASP A 123 -32.53 21.92 -35.43
CA ASP A 123 -32.32 23.31 -35.88
C ASP A 123 -30.82 23.62 -36.03
N PHE A 124 -29.98 23.10 -35.12
CA PHE A 124 -28.53 23.18 -35.27
C PHE A 124 -28.01 22.45 -36.50
N LEU A 125 -28.49 21.20 -36.72
CA LEU A 125 -28.01 20.31 -37.79
C LEU A 125 -28.52 20.74 -39.18
N GLU A 126 -29.67 21.45 -39.28
CA GLU A 126 -30.21 21.97 -40.52
C GLU A 126 -29.27 22.95 -41.21
N ASN A 127 -28.54 23.73 -40.42
CA ASN A 127 -27.56 24.69 -40.92
C ASN A 127 -26.15 24.11 -41.12
N THR A 128 -26.03 22.77 -41.18
CA THR A 128 -24.74 22.08 -41.30
C THR A 128 -24.68 21.12 -42.47
N GLU A 129 -23.50 20.76 -42.91
CA GLU A 129 -23.24 19.78 -43.96
C GLU A 129 -22.50 18.56 -43.40
N GLY A 130 -22.75 17.37 -43.99
CA GLY A 130 -22.11 16.11 -43.66
C GLY A 130 -23.05 15.12 -42.97
N ASN A 131 -22.56 13.87 -42.85
CA ASN A 131 -23.34 12.76 -42.30
C ASN A 131 -23.48 12.83 -40.79
N ILE A 132 -24.57 12.30 -40.28
CA ILE A 132 -24.99 12.38 -38.88
C ILE A 132 -25.26 10.96 -38.36
N LEU A 133 -24.56 10.55 -37.31
CA LEU A 133 -24.89 9.31 -36.59
C LEU A 133 -25.86 9.64 -35.43
N VAL A 134 -27.11 9.19 -35.55
CA VAL A 134 -28.14 9.40 -34.52
C VAL A 134 -28.21 8.17 -33.61
N THR A 135 -27.98 8.35 -32.32
CA THR A 135 -27.98 7.29 -31.30
C THR A 135 -29.00 7.51 -30.18
N THR A 136 -30.04 8.31 -30.45
CA THR A 136 -31.12 8.65 -29.50
C THR A 136 -32.20 7.57 -29.40
N GLY A 137 -32.14 6.54 -30.26
CA GLY A 137 -33.14 5.46 -30.35
C GLY A 137 -34.29 5.79 -31.28
N SER A 138 -35.23 4.82 -31.46
CA SER A 138 -36.31 4.90 -32.46
C SER A 138 -37.43 5.86 -32.09
N LYS A 139 -37.72 6.10 -30.82
CA LYS A 139 -38.89 6.85 -30.36
C LYS A 139 -38.97 8.27 -30.89
N GLU A 140 -37.87 8.93 -31.08
CA GLU A 140 -37.80 10.33 -31.53
C GLU A 140 -37.26 10.47 -32.95
N LEU A 141 -36.98 9.34 -33.60
CA LEU A 141 -36.39 9.33 -34.95
C LEU A 141 -37.32 10.01 -35.98
N HIS A 142 -38.64 9.94 -35.80
CA HIS A 142 -39.63 10.65 -36.63
C HIS A 142 -39.47 12.18 -36.65
N ARG A 143 -38.87 12.78 -35.61
CA ARG A 143 -38.59 14.22 -35.56
C ARG A 143 -37.47 14.59 -36.50
N PHE A 144 -36.45 13.75 -36.61
CA PHE A 144 -35.29 13.96 -37.47
C PHE A 144 -35.62 13.92 -38.97
N THR A 145 -36.84 13.44 -39.38
CA THR A 145 -37.30 13.52 -40.78
C THR A 145 -37.57 14.95 -41.25
N ARG A 146 -37.53 15.95 -40.32
CA ARG A 146 -37.63 17.38 -40.64
C ARG A 146 -36.34 17.94 -41.26
N LEU A 147 -35.20 17.27 -41.09
CA LEU A 147 -33.95 17.71 -41.68
C LEU A 147 -33.97 17.54 -43.20
N THR A 148 -33.48 18.56 -43.89
CA THR A 148 -33.30 18.49 -45.35
C THR A 148 -32.35 17.35 -45.68
N ASP A 149 -32.71 16.50 -46.64
CA ASP A 149 -31.93 15.34 -47.11
C ASP A 149 -31.63 14.30 -46.00
N TYR A 150 -32.53 14.17 -45.02
CA TYR A 150 -32.34 13.25 -43.87
C TYR A 150 -32.09 11.80 -44.31
N GLU A 151 -32.73 11.34 -45.40
CA GLU A 151 -32.61 9.97 -45.92
C GLU A 151 -31.18 9.62 -46.34
N ASN A 152 -30.38 10.60 -46.78
CA ASN A 152 -29.02 10.41 -47.22
C ASN A 152 -27.98 10.84 -46.17
N ARG A 153 -28.36 11.74 -45.24
CA ARG A 153 -27.45 12.28 -44.25
C ARG A 153 -27.43 11.52 -42.93
N ILE A 154 -28.57 10.91 -42.52
CA ILE A 154 -28.71 10.31 -41.21
C ILE A 154 -28.45 8.81 -41.26
N TYR A 155 -27.57 8.36 -40.37
CA TYR A 155 -27.36 6.96 -40.02
C TYR A 155 -27.97 6.74 -38.63
N ALA A 156 -29.13 6.08 -38.58
CA ALA A 156 -29.90 5.88 -37.35
C ALA A 156 -29.55 4.54 -36.71
N ARG A 157 -29.02 4.58 -35.49
CA ARG A 157 -28.76 3.36 -34.71
C ARG A 157 -29.90 3.10 -33.73
N VAL A 158 -30.58 1.96 -33.94
CA VAL A 158 -31.78 1.54 -33.21
C VAL A 158 -31.68 0.09 -32.75
N LEU A 159 -32.59 -0.33 -31.86
CA LEU A 159 -32.68 -1.73 -31.44
C LEU A 159 -33.11 -2.65 -32.60
N SER A 160 -32.57 -3.86 -32.62
CA SER A 160 -32.89 -4.90 -33.64
C SER A 160 -34.20 -5.64 -33.35
N LEU A 161 -35.28 -4.92 -32.98
CA LEU A 161 -36.59 -5.47 -32.73
C LEU A 161 -37.47 -5.32 -34.00
N PRO A 162 -38.24 -6.33 -34.42
CA PRO A 162 -39.03 -6.29 -35.67
C PRO A 162 -39.92 -5.06 -35.78
N ASN A 163 -40.67 -4.72 -34.75
CA ASN A 163 -41.52 -3.54 -34.70
C ASN A 163 -40.77 -2.21 -34.82
N VAL A 164 -39.55 -2.14 -34.28
CA VAL A 164 -38.68 -0.95 -34.35
C VAL A 164 -38.15 -0.79 -35.78
N VAL A 165 -37.70 -1.89 -36.38
CA VAL A 165 -37.20 -1.90 -37.77
C VAL A 165 -38.31 -1.46 -38.74
N GLU A 166 -39.51 -2.04 -38.61
CA GLU A 166 -40.66 -1.69 -39.43
C GLU A 166 -41.04 -0.20 -39.30
N GLN A 167 -41.10 0.30 -38.06
CA GLN A 167 -41.39 1.71 -37.79
C GLN A 167 -40.31 2.63 -38.41
N CYS A 168 -39.04 2.32 -38.27
CA CYS A 168 -37.97 3.14 -38.82
C CYS A 168 -37.94 3.09 -40.36
N SER A 169 -38.22 1.93 -40.94
CA SER A 169 -38.33 1.76 -42.41
C SER A 169 -39.49 2.56 -42.99
N SER A 170 -40.62 2.64 -42.29
CA SER A 170 -41.78 3.45 -42.71
C SER A 170 -41.50 4.97 -42.68
N LEU A 171 -40.48 5.40 -41.90
CA LEU A 171 -40.01 6.77 -41.85
C LEU A 171 -38.97 7.11 -42.94
N GLY A 172 -38.63 6.16 -43.82
CA GLY A 172 -37.68 6.36 -44.91
C GLY A 172 -36.24 5.90 -44.60
N PHE A 173 -35.94 5.44 -43.39
CA PHE A 173 -34.60 4.94 -43.04
C PHE A 173 -34.44 3.51 -43.54
N GLN A 174 -33.58 3.29 -44.54
CA GLN A 174 -33.38 1.99 -45.20
C GLN A 174 -31.89 1.69 -45.46
N GLY A 175 -31.58 0.42 -45.69
CA GLY A 175 -30.23 -0.02 -46.06
C GLY A 175 -29.18 0.37 -45.04
N ALA A 176 -28.13 1.03 -45.50
CA ALA A 176 -27.02 1.47 -44.65
C ALA A 176 -27.40 2.56 -43.62
N HIS A 177 -28.51 3.29 -43.90
CA HIS A 177 -28.99 4.37 -43.04
C HIS A 177 -29.78 3.90 -41.80
N LEU A 178 -30.06 2.58 -41.71
CA LEU A 178 -30.71 1.95 -40.56
C LEU A 178 -29.81 0.88 -39.95
N ILE A 179 -29.15 1.21 -38.85
CA ILE A 179 -28.21 0.34 -38.14
C ILE A 179 -28.92 -0.32 -36.96
N CYS A 180 -29.28 -1.59 -37.11
CA CYS A 180 -30.04 -2.35 -36.11
C CYS A 180 -29.08 -3.13 -35.18
N MET A 181 -28.77 -2.59 -34.01
CA MET A 181 -27.83 -3.19 -33.06
C MET A 181 -28.25 -2.95 -31.62
N GLN A 182 -27.88 -3.90 -30.73
CA GLN A 182 -28.12 -3.81 -29.30
C GLN A 182 -26.77 -3.53 -28.56
N GLY A 183 -26.76 -2.50 -27.69
CA GLY A 183 -25.61 -2.17 -26.86
C GLY A 183 -25.40 -3.10 -25.63
N PRO A 184 -24.42 -2.85 -24.80
CA PRO A 184 -23.56 -1.66 -24.77
C PRO A 184 -22.48 -1.64 -25.86
N PHE A 185 -22.06 -0.45 -26.30
CA PHE A 185 -21.09 -0.25 -27.37
C PHE A 185 -19.80 0.34 -26.81
N LEU A 186 -18.68 -0.33 -27.06
CA LEU A 186 -17.36 0.17 -26.73
C LEU A 186 -16.96 1.38 -27.59
N LYS A 187 -15.97 2.15 -27.16
CA LYS A 187 -15.40 3.29 -27.86
C LYS A 187 -15.02 2.93 -29.31
N GLU A 188 -14.31 1.80 -29.48
CA GLU A 188 -13.80 1.32 -30.77
C GLU A 188 -14.94 1.11 -31.78
N MET A 189 -16.07 0.57 -31.34
CA MET A 189 -17.24 0.36 -32.21
C MET A 189 -17.87 1.69 -32.61
N ASN A 190 -18.03 2.63 -31.68
CA ASN A 190 -18.55 3.96 -32.00
C ASN A 190 -17.62 4.69 -32.98
N THR A 191 -16.30 4.65 -32.73
CA THR A 191 -15.28 5.24 -33.62
C THR A 191 -15.31 4.61 -35.02
N ALA A 192 -15.45 3.27 -35.11
CA ALA A 192 -15.52 2.55 -36.38
C ALA A 192 -16.75 2.96 -37.17
N MET A 193 -17.92 3.12 -36.53
CA MET A 193 -19.15 3.59 -37.21
C MET A 193 -19.01 5.02 -37.73
N LEU A 194 -18.47 5.94 -36.91
CA LEU A 194 -18.26 7.32 -37.31
C LEU A 194 -17.34 7.42 -38.54
N ARG A 195 -16.27 6.64 -38.57
CA ARG A 195 -15.32 6.60 -39.70
C ARG A 195 -15.90 5.89 -40.92
N GLN A 196 -16.60 4.74 -40.73
CA GLN A 196 -17.19 3.95 -41.83
C GLN A 196 -18.21 4.74 -42.60
N TYR A 197 -19.07 5.49 -41.91
CA TYR A 197 -20.13 6.28 -42.51
C TYR A 197 -19.75 7.75 -42.71
N GLN A 198 -18.47 8.10 -42.46
CA GLN A 198 -17.94 9.47 -42.59
C GLN A 198 -18.82 10.50 -41.86
N CYS A 199 -19.30 10.14 -40.66
CA CYS A 199 -20.16 10.99 -39.86
C CYS A 199 -19.39 12.17 -39.26
N ARG A 200 -19.81 13.38 -39.62
CA ARG A 200 -19.28 14.60 -39.05
C ARG A 200 -19.92 14.94 -37.71
N TYR A 201 -21.12 14.43 -37.46
CA TYR A 201 -21.89 14.68 -36.25
C TYR A 201 -22.29 13.35 -35.58
N LEU A 202 -22.18 13.32 -34.25
CA LEU A 202 -22.76 12.25 -33.42
C LEU A 202 -23.81 12.85 -32.49
N VAL A 203 -25.06 12.48 -32.68
CA VAL A 203 -26.17 12.92 -31.84
C VAL A 203 -26.45 11.87 -30.78
N THR A 204 -26.39 12.28 -29.54
CA THR A 204 -26.68 11.42 -28.40
C THR A 204 -27.45 12.17 -27.32
N LYS A 205 -28.12 11.43 -26.43
CA LYS A 205 -28.67 12.00 -25.18
C LYS A 205 -27.61 12.00 -24.10
N GLU A 206 -27.69 12.98 -23.22
CA GLU A 206 -26.89 12.98 -22.00
C GLU A 206 -27.29 11.76 -21.15
N ALA A 207 -26.47 10.72 -21.17
CA ALA A 207 -26.65 9.49 -20.41
C ALA A 207 -25.46 9.32 -19.47
N GLY A 208 -25.69 8.94 -18.18
CA GLY A 208 -24.62 8.69 -17.23
C GLY A 208 -23.71 7.51 -17.64
N LYS A 209 -22.70 7.21 -16.82
CA LYS A 209 -21.63 6.21 -17.07
C LYS A 209 -22.11 4.86 -17.66
N ASN A 210 -23.27 4.37 -17.25
CA ASN A 210 -23.81 3.09 -17.73
C ASN A 210 -24.54 3.17 -19.09
N GLY A 211 -24.68 4.35 -19.70
CA GLY A 211 -25.33 4.55 -20.99
C GLY A 211 -24.37 4.61 -22.18
N GLY A 212 -23.08 4.34 -21.97
CA GLY A 212 -22.06 4.43 -23.02
C GLY A 212 -21.85 5.87 -23.51
N PHE A 213 -22.10 6.88 -22.64
CA PHE A 213 -21.92 8.29 -22.99
C PHE A 213 -20.44 8.65 -23.08
N GLU A 214 -19.63 8.18 -22.14
CA GLU A 214 -18.18 8.41 -22.10
C GLU A 214 -17.48 7.82 -23.33
N GLU A 215 -17.86 6.60 -23.72
CA GLU A 215 -17.38 5.91 -24.91
C GLU A 215 -17.76 6.63 -26.21
N LYS A 216 -18.91 7.30 -26.23
CA LYS A 216 -19.34 8.13 -27.38
C LYS A 216 -18.59 9.45 -27.44
N CYS A 217 -18.31 10.10 -26.29
CA CYS A 217 -17.50 11.31 -26.21
C CYS A 217 -16.09 11.05 -26.74
N GLU A 218 -15.44 10.00 -26.23
CA GLU A 218 -14.11 9.61 -26.69
C GLU A 218 -14.09 9.21 -28.17
N ALA A 219 -15.11 8.49 -28.62
CA ALA A 219 -15.22 8.09 -30.04
C ALA A 219 -15.40 9.28 -30.98
N ALA A 220 -16.21 10.28 -30.60
CA ALA A 220 -16.37 11.51 -31.36
C ALA A 220 -15.04 12.27 -31.48
N LYS A 221 -14.29 12.38 -30.39
CA LYS A 221 -12.95 12.99 -30.36
C LYS A 221 -11.96 12.27 -31.28
N ASP A 222 -11.87 10.93 -31.16
CA ASP A 222 -10.96 10.10 -31.97
C ASP A 222 -11.31 10.09 -33.46
N ALA A 223 -12.58 10.29 -33.79
CA ALA A 223 -13.06 10.37 -35.19
C ALA A 223 -13.03 11.80 -35.75
N GLY A 224 -12.78 12.81 -34.91
CA GLY A 224 -12.86 14.22 -35.31
C GLY A 224 -14.29 14.69 -35.58
N ALA A 225 -15.29 14.03 -34.98
CA ALA A 225 -16.70 14.36 -35.15
C ALA A 225 -17.17 15.37 -34.07
N ILE A 226 -18.17 16.18 -34.42
CA ILE A 226 -18.83 17.08 -33.48
C ILE A 226 -19.87 16.29 -32.69
N LEU A 227 -19.78 16.30 -31.36
CA LEU A 227 -20.74 15.65 -30.50
C LEU A 227 -21.90 16.60 -30.17
N VAL A 228 -23.10 16.26 -30.60
CA VAL A 228 -24.34 16.98 -30.28
C VAL A 228 -25.03 16.25 -29.14
N VAL A 229 -25.04 16.84 -27.97
CA VAL A 229 -25.59 16.26 -26.73
C VAL A 229 -26.95 16.91 -26.47
N ILE A 230 -27.99 16.10 -26.49
CA ILE A 230 -29.34 16.53 -26.08
C ILE A 230 -29.43 16.40 -24.57
N GLY A 231 -29.55 17.55 -23.87
CA GLY A 231 -29.66 17.63 -22.42
C GLY A 231 -30.90 16.96 -21.86
N ARG A 232 -31.03 16.89 -20.56
CA ARG A 232 -32.18 16.29 -19.88
C ARG A 232 -33.37 17.26 -19.90
N PRO A 233 -34.59 16.79 -20.22
CA PRO A 233 -35.77 17.61 -20.04
C PRO A 233 -36.04 17.79 -18.55
N GLN A 234 -35.81 18.97 -18.03
CA GLN A 234 -35.92 19.43 -16.62
C GLN A 234 -34.93 18.80 -15.63
N GLN A 235 -34.26 19.67 -14.88
CA GLN A 235 -33.54 19.30 -13.64
C GLN A 235 -34.58 19.04 -12.53
N GLU A 236 -35.11 17.81 -12.46
CA GLU A 236 -35.85 17.42 -11.27
C GLU A 236 -34.91 17.29 -10.07
N PRO A 237 -35.30 17.79 -8.88
CA PRO A 237 -34.53 17.54 -7.67
C PRO A 237 -34.55 16.04 -7.34
N GLY A 238 -33.40 15.46 -7.15
CA GLY A 238 -33.24 14.06 -6.78
C GLY A 238 -31.87 13.83 -6.16
N ILE A 239 -31.69 12.65 -5.57
CA ILE A 239 -30.47 12.28 -4.88
C ILE A 239 -29.72 11.16 -5.61
N THR A 240 -28.46 11.01 -5.32
CA THR A 240 -27.64 9.91 -5.84
C THR A 240 -27.99 8.58 -5.17
N VAL A 241 -27.58 7.44 -5.76
CA VAL A 241 -27.71 6.10 -5.16
C VAL A 241 -27.09 6.07 -3.78
N GLU A 242 -25.96 6.72 -3.60
CA GLU A 242 -25.23 6.76 -2.34
C GLU A 242 -25.99 7.52 -1.24
N GLU A 243 -26.51 8.70 -1.56
CA GLU A 243 -27.35 9.47 -0.64
C GLU A 243 -28.64 8.73 -0.28
N CYS A 244 -29.21 8.02 -1.26
CA CYS A 244 -30.38 7.16 -1.03
C CYS A 244 -30.05 6.01 -0.07
N ARG A 245 -28.96 5.31 -0.27
CA ARG A 245 -28.49 4.26 0.65
C ARG A 245 -28.28 4.79 2.07
N GLN A 246 -27.68 5.96 2.21
CA GLN A 246 -27.50 6.58 3.54
C GLN A 246 -28.82 6.89 4.23
N GLN A 247 -29.82 7.40 3.50
CA GLN A 247 -31.17 7.64 4.05
C GLN A 247 -31.84 6.33 4.47
N LEU A 248 -31.72 5.30 3.64
CA LEU A 248 -32.26 3.95 3.92
C LEU A 248 -31.59 3.28 5.13
N CYS A 249 -30.27 3.43 5.28
CA CYS A 249 -29.57 2.92 6.47
C CYS A 249 -30.12 3.54 7.76
N ARG A 250 -30.42 4.84 7.74
CA ARG A 250 -31.02 5.54 8.90
C ARG A 250 -32.45 5.12 9.13
N LEU A 251 -33.28 5.07 8.08
CA LEU A 251 -34.69 4.72 8.16
C LEU A 251 -34.92 3.28 8.62
N CYS A 252 -34.19 2.34 8.02
CA CYS A 252 -34.37 0.90 8.26
C CYS A 252 -33.41 0.35 9.32
N HIS A 253 -32.61 1.20 9.98
CA HIS A 253 -31.60 0.80 10.98
C HIS A 253 -30.62 -0.26 10.47
N ILE A 254 -30.24 -0.17 9.19
CA ILE A 254 -29.31 -1.11 8.57
C ILE A 254 -27.90 -0.85 9.08
N GLN A 255 -27.29 -1.85 9.71
CA GLN A 255 -25.89 -1.82 10.07
C GLN A 255 -25.06 -2.39 8.91
N VAL A 256 -24.48 -1.53 8.11
CA VAL A 256 -23.57 -1.95 7.03
C VAL A 256 -22.16 -2.12 7.61
N LYS A 257 -21.63 -3.34 7.53
CA LYS A 257 -20.24 -3.59 7.89
C LYS A 257 -19.34 -2.93 6.84
N PRO A 258 -18.39 -2.07 7.24
CA PRO A 258 -17.54 -1.39 6.27
C PRO A 258 -16.61 -2.39 5.56
N GLU A 259 -16.55 -2.29 4.25
CA GLU A 259 -15.59 -3.00 3.41
C GLU A 259 -14.29 -2.17 3.39
N VAL A 260 -13.22 -2.73 3.95
CA VAL A 260 -11.91 -2.06 4.05
C VAL A 260 -10.91 -2.76 3.14
N THR A 261 -10.23 -1.98 2.31
CA THR A 261 -9.19 -2.48 1.41
C THR A 261 -7.88 -1.74 1.64
N LEU A 262 -6.81 -2.46 1.98
CA LEU A 262 -5.46 -1.92 1.96
C LEU A 262 -4.92 -2.00 0.53
N VAL A 263 -4.49 -0.89 -0.02
CA VAL A 263 -4.05 -0.81 -1.41
C VAL A 263 -2.63 -0.30 -1.50
N GLY A 264 -1.74 -1.11 -2.06
CA GLY A 264 -0.42 -0.67 -2.49
C GLY A 264 -0.56 0.15 -3.78
N ILE A 265 -0.28 1.45 -3.69
CA ILE A 265 -0.44 2.37 -4.82
C ILE A 265 0.85 2.58 -5.64
N GLY A 266 1.84 1.71 -5.47
CA GLY A 266 3.16 1.94 -6.06
C GLY A 266 3.83 3.16 -5.45
N MET A 267 4.68 3.84 -6.20
CA MET A 267 5.39 5.02 -5.73
C MET A 267 4.58 6.32 -5.86
N GLY A 268 3.34 6.27 -6.39
CA GLY A 268 2.44 7.42 -6.49
C GLY A 268 2.14 7.88 -7.92
N SER A 269 2.75 7.27 -8.94
CA SER A 269 2.34 7.43 -10.34
C SER A 269 1.28 6.38 -10.72
N PRO A 270 0.25 6.74 -11.49
CA PRO A 270 -0.71 5.77 -12.04
C PRO A 270 -0.05 4.62 -12.80
N ASP A 271 1.09 4.85 -13.45
CA ASP A 271 1.82 3.83 -14.22
C ASP A 271 2.42 2.71 -13.35
N THR A 272 2.54 2.95 -12.04
CA THR A 272 3.03 1.96 -11.06
C THR A 272 1.93 1.32 -10.23
N MET A 273 0.67 1.64 -10.52
CA MET A 273 -0.50 1.02 -9.91
C MET A 273 -0.97 -0.20 -10.70
N THR A 274 -1.41 -1.23 -9.99
CA THR A 274 -2.12 -2.33 -10.64
C THR A 274 -3.52 -1.86 -11.09
N ARG A 275 -4.08 -2.52 -12.12
CA ARG A 275 -5.47 -2.22 -12.55
C ARG A 275 -6.49 -2.43 -11.44
N GLU A 276 -6.25 -3.42 -10.59
CA GLU A 276 -7.08 -3.71 -9.42
C GLU A 276 -7.00 -2.58 -8.39
N ALA A 277 -5.80 -2.06 -8.11
CA ALA A 277 -5.60 -0.92 -7.23
C ALA A 277 -6.32 0.34 -7.75
N ILE A 278 -6.20 0.63 -9.04
CA ILE A 278 -6.91 1.76 -9.68
C ILE A 278 -8.42 1.60 -9.53
N LYS A 279 -8.96 0.40 -9.78
CA LYS A 279 -10.38 0.11 -9.64
C LYS A 279 -10.85 0.29 -8.21
N ALA A 280 -10.14 -0.29 -7.23
CA ALA A 280 -10.48 -0.15 -5.82
C ALA A 280 -10.49 1.32 -5.35
N CYS A 281 -9.48 2.11 -5.74
CA CYS A 281 -9.44 3.54 -5.44
C CYS A 281 -10.61 4.31 -6.06
N ARG A 282 -10.99 4.00 -7.30
CA ARG A 282 -12.13 4.64 -7.98
C ARG A 282 -13.48 4.32 -7.35
N GLU A 283 -13.65 3.08 -6.87
CA GLU A 283 -14.90 2.61 -6.26
C GLU A 283 -15.01 2.96 -4.78
N ALA A 284 -13.94 3.43 -4.15
CA ALA A 284 -13.94 3.83 -2.76
C ALA A 284 -14.78 5.09 -2.54
N GLN A 285 -15.48 5.14 -1.40
CA GLN A 285 -16.20 6.33 -0.95
C GLN A 285 -15.29 7.24 -0.12
N CYS A 286 -14.35 6.64 0.59
CA CYS A 286 -13.36 7.35 1.39
C CYS A 286 -11.97 6.76 1.18
N ILE A 287 -11.00 7.62 0.93
CA ILE A 287 -9.59 7.25 0.82
C ILE A 287 -8.82 7.77 2.02
N ILE A 288 -8.08 6.89 2.68
CA ILE A 288 -7.33 7.18 3.90
C ILE A 288 -5.85 6.92 3.65
N GLY A 289 -4.97 7.73 4.23
CA GLY A 289 -3.53 7.51 4.13
C GLY A 289 -2.72 8.78 4.35
N GLY A 290 -1.42 8.70 4.13
CA GLY A 290 -0.56 9.90 4.12
C GLY A 290 -0.97 10.86 3.01
N LYS A 291 -0.90 12.17 3.26
CA LYS A 291 -1.37 13.22 2.34
C LYS A 291 -0.92 12.98 0.89
N ARG A 292 0.38 12.76 0.67
CA ARG A 292 0.94 12.51 -0.67
C ARG A 292 0.28 11.33 -1.38
N LEU A 293 -0.04 10.25 -0.64
CA LEU A 293 -0.63 9.04 -1.21
C LEU A 293 -2.10 9.25 -1.56
N VAL A 294 -2.83 9.88 -0.67
CA VAL A 294 -4.25 10.20 -0.88
C VAL A 294 -4.42 11.16 -2.05
N ASP A 295 -3.62 12.25 -2.08
CA ASP A 295 -3.67 13.25 -3.16
C ASP A 295 -3.34 12.66 -4.55
N ALA A 296 -2.56 11.56 -4.58
CA ALA A 296 -2.22 10.87 -5.84
C ALA A 296 -3.35 10.01 -6.42
N VAL A 297 -4.30 9.55 -5.60
CA VAL A 297 -5.31 8.56 -6.02
C VAL A 297 -6.75 8.98 -5.79
N ALA A 298 -6.99 10.00 -4.96
CA ALA A 298 -8.34 10.48 -4.68
C ALA A 298 -8.93 11.21 -5.90
N MET A 299 -10.21 10.96 -6.16
CA MET A 299 -10.96 11.58 -7.24
C MET A 299 -11.88 12.69 -6.71
N PRO A 300 -12.25 13.68 -7.53
CA PRO A 300 -13.23 14.67 -7.15
C PRO A 300 -14.52 14.05 -6.61
N GLY A 301 -14.97 14.51 -5.46
CA GLY A 301 -16.19 14.01 -4.81
C GLY A 301 -16.00 12.84 -3.83
N GLN A 302 -14.82 12.26 -3.74
CA GLN A 302 -14.50 11.26 -2.72
C GLN A 302 -14.13 11.93 -1.40
N ALA A 303 -14.53 11.32 -0.27
CA ALA A 303 -14.04 11.71 1.04
C ALA A 303 -12.58 11.34 1.21
N VAL A 304 -11.82 12.19 1.90
CA VAL A 304 -10.40 11.94 2.18
C VAL A 304 -10.09 12.11 3.66
N CYS A 305 -9.19 11.24 4.16
CA CYS A 305 -8.68 11.33 5.53
C CYS A 305 -7.15 11.18 5.52
N TYR A 306 -6.45 12.21 6.00
CA TYR A 306 -4.99 12.23 6.05
C TYR A 306 -4.50 11.67 7.39
N GLU A 307 -4.45 10.34 7.49
CA GLU A 307 -3.99 9.66 8.69
C GLU A 307 -3.22 8.38 8.32
N TYR A 308 -2.21 8.01 9.12
CA TYR A 308 -1.39 6.81 8.97
C TYR A 308 -1.33 5.94 10.23
N ASN A 309 -1.84 6.42 11.37
CA ASN A 309 -1.90 5.64 12.59
C ASN A 309 -3.10 4.67 12.55
N ALA A 310 -2.85 3.37 12.70
CA ALA A 310 -3.86 2.33 12.55
C ALA A 310 -5.07 2.52 13.50
N ASN A 311 -4.84 2.88 14.77
CA ASN A 311 -5.93 3.08 15.73
C ASN A 311 -6.77 4.32 15.39
N LYS A 312 -6.14 5.41 14.92
CA LYS A 312 -6.86 6.60 14.50
C LYS A 312 -7.65 6.36 13.21
N ILE A 313 -7.10 5.59 12.27
CA ILE A 313 -7.81 5.15 11.06
C ILE A 313 -9.06 4.38 11.44
N LYS A 314 -8.94 3.40 12.35
CA LYS A 314 -10.09 2.62 12.84
C LYS A 314 -11.14 3.52 13.50
N ALA A 315 -10.72 4.42 14.39
CA ALA A 315 -11.63 5.38 15.04
C ALA A 315 -12.33 6.31 14.03
N TYR A 316 -11.61 6.75 12.99
CA TYR A 316 -12.21 7.55 11.92
C TYR A 316 -13.29 6.77 11.17
N MET A 317 -13.02 5.52 10.77
CA MET A 317 -14.00 4.66 10.10
C MET A 317 -15.24 4.44 10.96
N ASP A 318 -15.08 4.17 12.25
CA ASP A 318 -16.18 3.93 13.19
C ASP A 318 -17.03 5.20 13.41
N SER A 319 -16.44 6.40 13.29
CA SER A 319 -17.15 7.68 13.41
C SER A 319 -17.83 8.14 12.12
N HIS A 320 -17.61 7.44 11.00
CA HIS A 320 -18.16 7.78 9.69
C HIS A 320 -18.96 6.63 9.07
N PRO A 321 -20.04 6.17 9.71
CA PRO A 321 -20.82 5.01 9.26
C PRO A 321 -21.54 5.23 7.92
N GLN A 322 -21.54 6.45 7.40
CA GLN A 322 -22.08 6.79 6.09
C GLN A 322 -21.22 6.22 4.94
N TYR A 323 -19.96 5.88 5.18
CA TYR A 323 -19.10 5.26 4.17
C TYR A 323 -19.05 3.75 4.39
N HIS A 324 -19.23 2.98 3.32
CA HIS A 324 -19.16 1.50 3.37
C HIS A 324 -17.89 0.96 2.75
N ARG A 325 -17.28 1.69 1.80
CA ARG A 325 -16.07 1.28 1.09
C ARG A 325 -14.94 2.24 1.38
N PHE A 326 -14.00 1.74 2.17
CA PHE A 326 -12.78 2.45 2.53
C PHE A 326 -11.58 1.87 1.81
N VAL A 327 -10.73 2.72 1.29
CA VAL A 327 -9.40 2.35 0.82
C VAL A 327 -8.37 3.01 1.72
N VAL A 328 -7.44 2.20 2.25
CA VAL A 328 -6.24 2.70 2.92
C VAL A 328 -5.07 2.60 1.96
N ALA A 329 -4.61 3.75 1.48
CA ALA A 329 -3.53 3.85 0.50
C ALA A 329 -2.16 3.73 1.17
N LEU A 330 -1.35 2.79 0.71
CA LEU A 330 0.00 2.52 1.19
C LEU A 330 1.01 2.73 0.06
N SER A 331 2.21 3.25 0.40
CA SER A 331 3.27 3.46 -0.58
C SER A 331 3.91 2.13 -1.01
N GLY A 332 4.20 1.99 -2.27
CA GLY A 332 4.82 0.80 -2.84
C GLY A 332 3.90 -0.41 -2.83
N ASP A 333 4.42 -1.53 -2.38
CA ASP A 333 3.69 -2.77 -2.13
C ASP A 333 3.28 -2.88 -0.66
N VAL A 334 2.13 -3.48 -0.40
CA VAL A 334 1.57 -3.67 0.94
C VAL A 334 2.50 -4.49 1.84
N GLY A 335 3.20 -5.48 1.29
CA GLY A 335 4.14 -6.34 2.01
C GLY A 335 5.55 -5.73 2.19
N PHE A 336 5.84 -4.56 1.59
CA PHE A 336 7.20 -4.02 1.53
C PHE A 336 7.37 -2.77 2.40
N TYR A 337 7.71 -2.95 3.68
CA TYR A 337 7.95 -1.87 4.67
C TYR A 337 6.84 -0.81 4.77
N SER A 338 5.59 -1.19 4.49
CA SER A 338 4.46 -0.27 4.32
C SER A 338 3.67 0.03 5.60
N GLY A 339 3.92 -0.65 6.69
CA GLY A 339 3.09 -0.54 7.90
C GLY A 339 1.80 -1.37 7.88
N ALA A 340 1.51 -2.11 6.81
CA ALA A 340 0.32 -2.94 6.67
C ALA A 340 0.13 -3.95 7.79
N LYS A 341 1.20 -4.55 8.30
CA LYS A 341 1.14 -5.49 9.44
C LYS A 341 0.42 -4.89 10.67
N ARG A 342 0.67 -3.61 10.97
CA ARG A 342 0.01 -2.91 12.08
C ARG A 342 -1.45 -2.60 11.76
N LEU A 343 -1.74 -2.22 10.52
CA LEU A 343 -3.10 -1.96 10.06
C LEU A 343 -3.95 -3.23 10.11
N LEU A 344 -3.48 -4.35 9.58
CA LEU A 344 -4.20 -5.63 9.60
C LEU A 344 -4.49 -6.11 11.02
N ALA A 345 -3.55 -5.91 11.97
CA ALA A 345 -3.77 -6.26 13.37
C ALA A 345 -4.91 -5.46 14.02
N VAL A 346 -5.19 -4.24 13.55
CA VAL A 346 -6.26 -3.37 14.09
C VAL A 346 -7.56 -3.50 13.31
N LEU A 347 -7.49 -3.63 11.97
CA LEU A 347 -8.66 -3.65 11.09
C LEU A 347 -9.30 -5.04 10.96
N GLY A 348 -8.57 -6.11 11.25
CA GLY A 348 -9.05 -7.48 11.27
C GLY A 348 -8.87 -8.26 9.97
N GLU A 349 -9.15 -9.57 10.04
CA GLU A 349 -8.87 -10.55 8.98
C GLU A 349 -9.73 -10.38 7.71
N GLU A 350 -10.87 -9.72 7.80
CA GLU A 350 -11.75 -9.46 6.65
C GLU A 350 -11.26 -8.32 5.75
N THR A 351 -10.18 -7.64 6.15
CA THR A 351 -9.59 -6.54 5.38
C THR A 351 -8.99 -7.09 4.09
N LYS A 352 -9.47 -6.63 2.94
CA LYS A 352 -8.91 -6.98 1.64
C LYS A 352 -7.54 -6.32 1.46
N VAL A 353 -6.65 -7.01 0.74
CA VAL A 353 -5.29 -6.51 0.46
C VAL A 353 -5.03 -6.60 -1.04
N ILE A 354 -4.66 -5.46 -1.62
CA ILE A 354 -4.28 -5.35 -3.03
C ILE A 354 -2.81 -4.94 -3.10
N CYS A 355 -2.00 -5.71 -3.81
CA CYS A 355 -0.58 -5.44 -3.98
C CYS A 355 -0.31 -4.22 -4.87
N GLY A 356 0.90 -3.65 -4.74
CA GLY A 356 1.41 -2.59 -5.59
C GLY A 356 2.83 -2.90 -6.06
N ILE A 357 3.39 -2.09 -6.94
CA ILE A 357 4.79 -2.22 -7.35
C ILE A 357 5.66 -1.54 -6.29
N SER A 358 6.54 -2.32 -5.64
CA SER A 358 7.47 -1.79 -4.65
C SER A 358 8.64 -1.04 -5.29
N SER A 359 9.26 -0.14 -4.52
CA SER A 359 10.43 0.61 -4.97
C SER A 359 11.61 -0.29 -5.35
N VAL A 360 11.78 -1.43 -4.70
CA VAL A 360 12.85 -2.38 -5.05
C VAL A 360 12.62 -2.97 -6.44
N VAL A 361 11.41 -3.43 -6.75
CA VAL A 361 11.08 -4.02 -8.06
C VAL A 361 11.27 -2.99 -9.17
N TYR A 362 10.73 -1.79 -8.98
CA TYR A 362 10.83 -0.72 -9.97
C TYR A 362 12.28 -0.26 -10.18
N PHE A 363 12.99 0.04 -9.08
CA PHE A 363 14.34 0.58 -9.16
C PHE A 363 15.34 -0.42 -9.74
N MET A 364 15.29 -1.68 -9.29
CA MET A 364 16.21 -2.72 -9.79
C MET A 364 15.98 -3.00 -11.28
N ALA A 365 14.73 -2.95 -11.76
CA ALA A 365 14.42 -3.04 -13.18
C ALA A 365 15.02 -1.85 -13.97
N LYS A 366 14.94 -0.61 -13.44
CA LYS A 366 15.50 0.59 -14.08
C LYS A 366 17.03 0.55 -14.21
N ILE A 367 17.71 -0.03 -13.22
CA ILE A 367 19.18 -0.16 -13.26
C ILE A 367 19.66 -1.49 -13.88
N GLY A 368 18.75 -2.34 -14.33
CA GLY A 368 19.07 -3.58 -15.06
C GLY A 368 19.59 -4.73 -14.19
N PHE A 369 19.20 -4.80 -12.90
CA PHE A 369 19.60 -5.87 -11.99
C PHE A 369 18.42 -6.73 -11.54
N SER A 370 18.69 -8.02 -11.29
CA SER A 370 17.83 -8.88 -10.49
C SER A 370 17.86 -8.46 -9.01
N TRP A 371 16.73 -8.53 -8.32
CA TRP A 371 16.62 -8.23 -6.89
C TRP A 371 16.53 -9.47 -6.00
N GLU A 372 16.36 -10.67 -6.58
CA GLU A 372 16.16 -11.93 -5.84
C GLU A 372 17.37 -12.35 -4.99
N ASP A 373 18.57 -11.95 -5.38
CA ASP A 373 19.84 -12.22 -4.70
C ASP A 373 20.40 -10.98 -3.96
N ALA A 374 19.62 -9.89 -3.91
CA ALA A 374 20.01 -8.68 -3.19
C ALA A 374 19.63 -8.76 -1.71
N ALA A 375 20.49 -8.27 -0.82
CA ALA A 375 20.07 -7.94 0.53
C ALA A 375 19.12 -6.74 0.48
N ILE A 376 17.92 -6.89 1.05
CA ILE A 376 16.90 -5.84 1.08
C ILE A 376 16.77 -5.32 2.50
N VAL A 377 17.06 -4.03 2.70
CA VAL A 377 17.16 -3.43 4.02
C VAL A 377 16.40 -2.11 4.09
N SER A 378 15.84 -1.78 5.25
CA SER A 378 15.23 -0.48 5.48
C SER A 378 15.95 0.23 6.64
N ALA A 379 16.56 1.35 6.32
CA ALA A 379 17.11 2.31 7.30
C ALA A 379 16.08 3.42 7.61
N HIS A 380 14.85 3.34 7.09
CA HIS A 380 13.80 4.31 7.34
C HIS A 380 13.27 4.16 8.77
N GLY A 381 13.56 5.13 9.64
CA GLY A 381 13.09 5.16 11.03
C GLY A 381 13.71 4.09 11.95
N LYS A 382 14.76 3.39 11.52
CA LYS A 382 15.53 2.43 12.32
C LYS A 382 17.02 2.57 12.05
N SER A 383 17.83 2.31 13.06
CA SER A 383 19.26 2.09 12.91
C SER A 383 19.48 0.75 12.19
N CYS A 384 20.27 0.75 11.13
CA CYS A 384 20.60 -0.44 10.36
C CYS A 384 22.09 -0.43 10.00
N ASN A 385 22.74 -1.59 10.11
CA ASN A 385 24.15 -1.77 9.78
C ASN A 385 24.31 -2.12 8.28
N LEU A 386 24.13 -1.10 7.41
CA LEU A 386 24.27 -1.28 5.96
C LEU A 386 25.66 -1.78 5.56
N ILE A 387 26.70 -1.42 6.28
CA ILE A 387 28.09 -1.82 6.00
C ILE A 387 28.23 -3.36 6.06
N HIS A 388 27.60 -4.01 7.03
CA HIS A 388 27.61 -5.48 7.12
C HIS A 388 27.00 -6.12 5.86
N TYR A 389 25.84 -5.66 5.42
CA TYR A 389 25.17 -6.21 4.24
C TYR A 389 25.95 -5.98 2.96
N ILE A 390 26.54 -4.77 2.79
CA ILE A 390 27.35 -4.43 1.62
C ILE A 390 28.64 -5.26 1.58
N LYS A 391 29.25 -5.60 2.73
CA LYS A 391 30.41 -6.47 2.80
C LYS A 391 30.09 -7.92 2.45
N SER A 392 28.93 -8.39 2.85
CA SER A 392 28.56 -9.82 2.80
C SER A 392 27.77 -10.20 1.55
N ARG A 393 27.18 -9.24 0.84
CA ARG A 393 26.32 -9.46 -0.34
C ARG A 393 26.79 -8.62 -1.51
N GLU A 394 26.77 -9.23 -2.70
CA GLU A 394 27.14 -8.55 -3.95
C GLU A 394 26.23 -7.33 -4.21
N LYS A 395 24.94 -7.49 -3.93
CA LYS A 395 23.95 -6.41 -4.08
C LYS A 395 23.24 -6.15 -2.77
N THR A 396 23.17 -4.87 -2.39
CA THR A 396 22.42 -4.42 -1.20
C THR A 396 21.51 -3.28 -1.60
N PHE A 397 20.20 -3.50 -1.54
CA PHE A 397 19.18 -2.45 -1.73
C PHE A 397 18.76 -1.90 -0.37
N ALA A 398 18.70 -0.56 -0.25
CA ALA A 398 18.26 0.09 0.98
C ALA A 398 17.31 1.26 0.72
N ILE A 399 16.30 1.38 1.61
CA ILE A 399 15.46 2.58 1.74
C ILE A 399 16.09 3.46 2.81
N LEU A 400 16.47 4.70 2.50
CA LEU A 400 17.20 5.57 3.41
C LEU A 400 16.30 6.54 4.21
N GLY A 401 15.31 7.15 3.56
CA GLY A 401 14.26 7.95 4.21
C GLY A 401 14.69 9.30 4.79
N THR A 402 15.95 9.74 4.60
CA THR A 402 16.46 11.04 5.05
C THR A 402 17.23 11.73 3.92
N LYS A 403 17.28 13.08 3.96
CA LYS A 403 18.00 13.87 2.95
C LYS A 403 19.50 13.59 2.90
N ASP A 404 20.07 13.30 4.04
CA ASP A 404 21.52 13.08 4.19
C ASP A 404 21.90 11.59 4.16
N GLY A 405 20.92 10.69 4.04
CA GLY A 405 21.12 9.24 4.15
C GLY A 405 22.14 8.69 3.17
N VAL A 406 22.13 9.19 1.94
CA VAL A 406 23.09 8.79 0.88
C VAL A 406 24.50 9.29 1.24
N ALA A 407 24.63 10.56 1.65
CA ALA A 407 25.93 11.13 2.01
C ALA A 407 26.53 10.42 3.24
N VAL A 408 25.73 10.15 4.25
CA VAL A 408 26.17 9.40 5.45
C VAL A 408 26.64 7.99 5.08
N LEU A 409 25.91 7.28 4.22
CA LEU A 409 26.34 5.97 3.74
C LEU A 409 27.65 6.06 2.96
N ALA A 410 27.75 7.01 2.04
CA ALA A 410 28.94 7.24 1.24
C ALA A 410 30.17 7.55 2.11
N GLN A 411 30.04 8.45 3.09
CA GLN A 411 31.09 8.76 4.07
C GLN A 411 31.55 7.53 4.84
N LYS A 412 30.62 6.67 5.29
CA LYS A 412 30.95 5.41 5.95
C LYS A 412 31.72 4.46 5.03
N LEU A 413 31.28 4.32 3.78
CA LEU A 413 31.96 3.47 2.81
C LEU A 413 33.39 3.95 2.55
N VAL A 414 33.61 5.25 2.38
CA VAL A 414 34.95 5.86 2.26
C VAL A 414 35.77 5.65 3.54
N HIS A 415 35.16 5.86 4.72
CA HIS A 415 35.84 5.66 6.02
C HIS A 415 36.38 4.24 6.18
N TYR A 416 35.60 3.24 5.76
CA TYR A 416 35.99 1.83 5.82
C TYR A 416 36.79 1.32 4.61
N GLY A 417 37.19 2.23 3.69
CA GLY A 417 38.01 1.88 2.53
C GLY A 417 37.27 1.06 1.46
N MET A 418 35.94 1.16 1.40
CA MET A 418 35.10 0.44 0.45
C MET A 418 34.83 1.26 -0.83
N ASN A 419 35.83 1.97 -1.35
CA ASN A 419 35.70 2.88 -2.49
C ASN A 419 35.42 2.17 -3.83
N GLN A 420 35.73 0.86 -3.91
CA GLN A 420 35.55 0.02 -5.10
C GLN A 420 34.07 -0.32 -5.37
N VAL A 421 33.16 -0.11 -4.41
CA VAL A 421 31.74 -0.40 -4.64
C VAL A 421 31.10 0.62 -5.58
N THR A 422 30.07 0.19 -6.28
CA THR A 422 29.26 1.09 -7.12
C THR A 422 27.95 1.37 -6.44
N MET A 423 27.62 2.65 -6.29
CA MET A 423 26.33 3.10 -5.76
C MET A 423 25.40 3.52 -6.89
N TYR A 424 24.16 3.03 -6.88
CA TYR A 424 23.04 3.50 -7.68
C TYR A 424 22.05 4.18 -6.75
N VAL A 425 21.75 5.45 -6.96
CA VAL A 425 20.86 6.25 -6.12
C VAL A 425 19.65 6.64 -6.93
N GLY A 426 18.45 6.23 -6.50
CA GLY A 426 17.18 6.59 -7.11
C GLY A 426 16.41 7.57 -6.23
N GLU A 427 15.95 8.67 -6.82
CA GLU A 427 15.22 9.75 -6.17
C GLU A 427 13.89 9.94 -6.88
N GLU A 428 12.82 10.22 -6.11
CA GLU A 428 11.47 10.51 -6.63
C GLU A 428 11.02 9.49 -7.70
N LEU A 429 11.27 8.20 -7.46
CA LEU A 429 10.99 7.13 -8.43
C LEU A 429 9.53 7.16 -8.89
N SER A 430 9.31 7.05 -10.19
CA SER A 430 8.04 7.16 -10.92
C SER A 430 7.38 8.55 -10.95
N TYR A 431 7.95 9.56 -10.30
CA TYR A 431 7.48 10.94 -10.40
C TYR A 431 8.14 11.66 -11.60
N PRO A 432 7.58 12.80 -12.05
CA PRO A 432 8.19 13.59 -13.12
C PRO A 432 9.64 14.05 -12.83
N GLN A 433 10.01 14.10 -11.54
CA GLN A 433 11.34 14.48 -11.06
C GLN A 433 12.27 13.27 -10.85
N GLU A 434 11.87 12.08 -11.32
CA GLU A 434 12.69 10.86 -11.20
C GLU A 434 14.13 11.12 -11.64
N ASN A 435 15.06 10.79 -10.74
CA ASN A 435 16.48 10.92 -11.03
C ASN A 435 17.22 9.68 -10.55
N ILE A 436 18.02 9.07 -11.42
CA ILE A 436 18.85 7.91 -11.10
C ILE A 436 20.29 8.24 -11.40
N ARG A 437 21.12 8.21 -10.35
CA ARG A 437 22.56 8.48 -10.45
C ARG A 437 23.35 7.21 -10.15
N LYS A 438 24.49 7.07 -10.85
CA LYS A 438 25.48 6.01 -10.66
C LYS A 438 26.83 6.62 -10.38
N GLY A 439 27.58 6.10 -9.42
CA GLY A 439 28.92 6.57 -9.08
C GLY A 439 29.59 5.70 -8.02
N HIS A 440 30.75 6.13 -7.55
CA HIS A 440 31.47 5.57 -6.42
C HIS A 440 31.13 6.33 -5.13
N PRO A 441 31.43 5.81 -3.94
CA PRO A 441 31.13 6.49 -2.68
C PRO A 441 31.63 7.94 -2.62
N GLU A 442 32.80 8.23 -3.18
CA GLU A 442 33.42 9.56 -3.19
C GLU A 442 32.56 10.61 -3.91
N ASP A 443 31.75 10.16 -4.91
CA ASP A 443 30.87 11.04 -5.69
C ASP A 443 29.63 11.50 -4.87
N PHE A 444 29.37 10.84 -3.74
CA PHE A 444 28.16 11.04 -2.96
C PHE A 444 28.39 11.55 -1.52
N VAL A 445 29.63 11.81 -1.09
CA VAL A 445 29.97 12.22 0.29
C VAL A 445 29.31 13.53 0.72
N GLU A 446 28.97 14.40 -0.22
CA GLU A 446 28.28 15.68 0.01
C GLU A 446 26.89 15.72 -0.65
N ALA A 447 26.39 14.56 -1.13
CA ALA A 447 25.15 14.53 -1.88
C ALA A 447 23.94 14.84 -0.98
N THR A 448 23.16 15.82 -1.38
CA THR A 448 21.81 16.04 -0.85
C THR A 448 20.80 15.39 -1.79
N VAL A 449 19.92 14.55 -1.25
CA VAL A 449 18.92 13.81 -2.03
C VAL A 449 17.51 14.08 -1.49
N SER A 450 16.50 13.72 -2.30
CA SER A 450 15.12 13.70 -1.82
C SER A 450 14.96 12.71 -0.65
N PRO A 451 14.10 13.02 0.34
CA PRO A 451 13.70 12.03 1.35
C PRO A 451 13.08 10.76 0.77
N LEU A 452 12.55 10.85 -0.46
CA LEU A 452 12.04 9.70 -1.23
C LEU A 452 13.16 9.09 -2.05
N SER A 453 14.22 8.62 -1.38
CA SER A 453 15.37 8.01 -2.04
C SER A 453 15.57 6.56 -1.63
N VAL A 454 16.11 5.81 -2.59
CA VAL A 454 16.59 4.44 -2.40
C VAL A 454 18.02 4.34 -2.93
N VAL A 455 18.76 3.36 -2.45
CA VAL A 455 20.11 3.07 -2.94
C VAL A 455 20.26 1.58 -3.21
N CYS A 456 20.96 1.23 -4.28
CA CYS A 456 21.50 -0.09 -4.49
C CYS A 456 23.02 0.02 -4.54
N VAL A 457 23.70 -0.71 -3.66
CA VAL A 457 25.16 -0.79 -3.63
C VAL A 457 25.59 -2.13 -4.18
N VAL A 458 26.46 -2.10 -5.17
CA VAL A 458 27.04 -3.30 -5.79
C VAL A 458 28.50 -3.42 -5.34
N ASN A 459 28.81 -4.52 -4.66
CA ASN A 459 30.14 -4.83 -4.17
C ASN A 459 30.66 -6.12 -4.84
N PRO A 460 31.55 -6.01 -5.85
CA PRO A 460 32.09 -7.18 -6.54
C PRO A 460 33.05 -8.02 -5.65
N GLU A 461 33.52 -7.45 -4.53
CA GLU A 461 34.40 -8.11 -3.57
C GLU A 461 33.67 -8.64 -2.33
N ALA A 462 32.34 -8.68 -2.38
CA ALA A 462 31.53 -9.18 -1.27
C ALA A 462 31.89 -10.63 -0.93
N LYS A 463 32.04 -10.89 0.36
CA LYS A 463 32.35 -12.22 0.88
C LYS A 463 31.52 -12.50 2.12
N GLU A 464 31.06 -13.74 2.23
CA GLU A 464 30.44 -14.20 3.45
C GLU A 464 31.42 -14.06 4.62
N GLN A 465 30.97 -13.46 5.71
CA GLN A 465 31.82 -13.20 6.86
C GLN A 465 32.03 -14.51 7.65
N PRO A 466 33.26 -14.85 8.04
CA PRO A 466 33.51 -16.01 8.87
C PRO A 466 32.84 -15.81 10.24
N LYS A 467 32.44 -16.90 10.88
CA LYS A 467 31.89 -16.85 12.24
C LYS A 467 32.93 -16.42 13.27
N HIS A 468 34.16 -16.86 13.09
CA HIS A 468 35.30 -16.57 13.97
C HIS A 468 36.50 -16.12 13.15
N LEU A 469 37.29 -15.23 13.71
CA LEU A 469 38.51 -14.66 13.13
C LEU A 469 39.76 -15.35 13.69
N ARG A 470 40.75 -15.52 12.82
CA ARG A 470 42.07 -16.00 13.27
C ARG A 470 42.85 -14.89 13.97
N ASP A 471 43.76 -15.27 14.86
CA ASP A 471 44.61 -14.32 15.58
C ASP A 471 45.44 -13.42 14.66
N VAL A 472 45.76 -13.86 13.45
CA VAL A 472 46.53 -13.09 12.44
C VAL A 472 45.72 -12.00 11.75
N GLU A 473 44.42 -12.04 11.85
CA GLU A 473 43.51 -11.04 11.23
C GLU A 473 43.36 -9.77 12.07
N PHE A 474 43.92 -9.80 13.33
CA PHE A 474 43.88 -8.65 14.21
C PHE A 474 45.17 -7.84 14.16
N ILE A 475 45.04 -6.53 14.20
CA ILE A 475 46.14 -5.61 14.50
C ILE A 475 46.47 -5.78 15.96
N ARG A 476 47.73 -6.10 16.25
CA ARG A 476 48.20 -6.39 17.61
C ARG A 476 49.04 -5.25 18.18
N GLY A 477 48.99 -5.08 19.50
CA GLY A 477 49.80 -4.16 20.27
C GLY A 477 50.32 -4.80 21.56
N LYS A 478 50.57 -3.99 22.56
CA LYS A 478 51.00 -4.46 23.89
C LYS A 478 49.83 -4.99 24.75
N ALA A 479 48.60 -4.64 24.42
CA ALA A 479 47.41 -5.11 25.14
C ALA A 479 47.25 -6.63 24.99
N PRO A 480 46.88 -7.34 26.08
CA PRO A 480 46.62 -8.76 26.00
C PRO A 480 45.41 -9.04 25.08
N MET A 481 45.51 -10.13 24.28
CA MET A 481 44.46 -10.59 23.38
C MET A 481 43.95 -11.95 23.81
N THR A 482 42.64 -12.13 23.88
CA THR A 482 42.03 -13.43 24.08
C THR A 482 42.37 -14.32 22.88
N LYS A 483 42.96 -15.48 23.13
CA LYS A 483 43.40 -16.42 22.10
C LYS A 483 42.23 -16.97 21.30
N GLU A 484 42.48 -17.28 20.04
CA GLU A 484 41.48 -17.75 19.04
C GLU A 484 40.55 -18.83 19.61
N GLU A 485 41.11 -19.90 20.19
CA GLU A 485 40.32 -21.05 20.66
C GLU A 485 39.45 -20.68 21.88
N VAL A 486 39.96 -19.85 22.78
CA VAL A 486 39.22 -19.34 23.95
C VAL A 486 38.16 -18.33 23.51
N ARG A 487 38.53 -17.43 22.61
CA ARG A 487 37.64 -16.40 22.06
C ARG A 487 36.42 -17.02 21.36
N SER A 488 36.66 -17.95 20.45
CA SER A 488 35.60 -18.63 19.73
C SER A 488 34.62 -19.34 20.67
N LEU A 489 35.13 -20.06 21.67
CA LEU A 489 34.29 -20.73 22.66
C LEU A 489 33.51 -19.74 23.54
N SER A 490 34.16 -18.62 23.97
CA SER A 490 33.51 -17.59 24.79
C SER A 490 32.35 -16.92 24.04
N VAL A 491 32.56 -16.58 22.77
CA VAL A 491 31.52 -15.97 21.92
C VAL A 491 30.40 -16.97 21.62
N ASP A 492 30.69 -18.26 21.35
CA ASP A 492 29.67 -19.31 21.19
C ASP A 492 28.82 -19.49 22.45
N LYS A 493 29.40 -19.38 23.64
CA LYS A 493 28.68 -19.45 24.93
C LYS A 493 27.71 -18.27 25.12
N LEU A 494 27.94 -17.13 24.49
CA LEU A 494 27.00 -16.00 24.49
C LEU A 494 25.71 -16.33 23.71
N GLN A 495 25.79 -17.13 22.63
CA GLN A 495 24.63 -17.48 21.79
C GLN A 495 23.94 -16.22 21.23
N LEU A 496 24.71 -15.35 20.60
CA LEU A 496 24.26 -14.04 20.14
C LEU A 496 23.23 -14.14 19.02
N PRO A 497 22.02 -13.58 19.18
CA PRO A 497 21.16 -13.28 18.05
C PRO A 497 21.69 -12.07 17.28
N SER A 498 21.28 -11.91 16.03
CA SER A 498 21.76 -10.84 15.15
C SER A 498 21.44 -9.42 15.66
N ASP A 499 20.39 -9.27 16.45
CA ASP A 499 19.91 -8.01 17.03
C ASP A 499 20.32 -7.78 18.49
N ALA A 500 21.31 -8.53 18.99
CA ALA A 500 21.75 -8.45 20.37
C ALA A 500 22.36 -7.07 20.73
N ILE A 501 22.03 -6.57 21.92
CA ILE A 501 22.72 -5.45 22.54
C ILE A 501 23.81 -6.01 23.46
N CYS A 502 25.06 -5.79 23.09
CA CYS A 502 26.18 -6.46 23.70
C CYS A 502 27.11 -5.50 24.42
N TYR A 503 27.66 -5.93 25.60
CA TYR A 503 28.77 -5.26 26.25
C TYR A 503 29.99 -6.19 26.27
N ASP A 504 31.16 -5.63 25.95
CA ASP A 504 32.47 -6.25 26.18
C ASP A 504 33.21 -5.45 27.26
N VAL A 505 33.24 -5.97 28.47
CA VAL A 505 33.85 -5.31 29.64
C VAL A 505 35.29 -5.76 29.78
N GLY A 506 36.23 -4.80 29.69
CA GLY A 506 37.66 -5.05 29.64
C GLY A 506 38.09 -5.58 28.27
N ALA A 507 37.71 -4.87 27.22
CA ALA A 507 37.81 -5.31 25.83
C ALA A 507 39.25 -5.56 25.34
N GLY A 508 40.29 -4.96 26.00
CA GLY A 508 41.67 -5.17 25.63
C GLY A 508 41.99 -4.78 24.20
N THR A 509 42.37 -5.75 23.37
CA THR A 509 42.56 -5.54 21.90
C THR A 509 41.27 -5.44 21.12
N GLY A 510 40.11 -5.69 21.71
CA GLY A 510 38.81 -5.77 21.06
C GLY A 510 38.56 -7.06 20.32
N SER A 511 39.39 -8.10 20.49
CA SER A 511 39.23 -9.32 19.68
C SER A 511 37.88 -10.04 19.90
N VAL A 512 37.38 -10.07 21.14
CA VAL A 512 36.02 -10.57 21.46
C VAL A 512 34.96 -9.60 20.95
N THR A 513 35.17 -8.30 21.19
CA THR A 513 34.31 -7.23 20.69
C THR A 513 34.01 -7.37 19.18
N MET A 514 35.06 -7.60 18.35
CA MET A 514 34.92 -7.70 16.90
C MET A 514 34.04 -8.90 16.48
N GLU A 515 34.28 -10.08 17.07
CA GLU A 515 33.47 -11.26 16.81
C GLU A 515 32.01 -11.09 17.29
N MET A 516 31.82 -10.42 18.46
CA MET A 516 30.47 -10.06 18.92
C MET A 516 29.77 -9.12 17.91
N ALA A 517 30.47 -8.11 17.38
CA ALA A 517 29.95 -7.16 16.43
C ALA A 517 29.61 -7.81 15.05
N MET A 518 30.38 -8.81 14.65
CA MET A 518 30.11 -9.59 13.44
C MET A 518 28.87 -10.47 13.59
N GLN A 519 28.64 -11.07 14.77
CA GLN A 519 27.48 -11.93 15.00
C GLN A 519 26.20 -11.13 15.31
N ALA A 520 26.31 -10.06 16.11
CA ALA A 520 25.22 -9.16 16.43
C ALA A 520 25.11 -8.02 15.39
N TYR A 521 25.14 -8.34 14.11
CA TYR A 521 25.28 -7.35 13.03
C TYR A 521 24.10 -6.38 12.90
N ASP A 522 22.89 -6.75 13.30
CA ASP A 522 21.70 -5.88 13.37
C ASP A 522 21.50 -5.26 14.75
N GLY A 523 22.34 -5.66 15.71
CA GLY A 523 22.36 -5.15 17.07
C GLY A 523 23.42 -4.07 17.28
N LYS A 524 23.88 -3.95 18.51
CA LYS A 524 24.87 -2.95 18.92
C LYS A 524 25.84 -3.52 19.92
N VAL A 525 27.13 -3.22 19.77
CA VAL A 525 28.18 -3.67 20.67
C VAL A 525 28.86 -2.46 21.30
N TYR A 526 29.04 -2.51 22.62
CA TYR A 526 29.78 -1.53 23.40
C TYR A 526 31.08 -2.15 23.90
N ALA A 527 32.21 -1.64 23.45
CA ALA A 527 33.52 -2.01 23.97
C ALA A 527 33.93 -1.07 25.09
N ILE A 528 34.08 -1.59 26.27
CA ILE A 528 34.49 -0.82 27.47
C ILE A 528 35.96 -1.14 27.79
N GLU A 529 36.83 -0.15 27.67
CA GLU A 529 38.27 -0.30 27.96
C GLU A 529 38.81 0.98 28.60
N ARG A 530 39.64 0.83 29.65
CA ARG A 530 40.18 1.95 30.40
C ARG A 530 41.52 2.50 29.88
N LYS A 531 42.23 1.69 29.08
CA LYS A 531 43.56 2.05 28.60
C LYS A 531 43.48 2.68 27.22
N SER A 532 43.88 3.94 27.07
CA SER A 532 43.81 4.67 25.78
C SER A 532 44.57 3.97 24.65
N GLU A 533 45.73 3.30 24.95
CA GLU A 533 46.46 2.52 23.94
C GLU A 533 45.63 1.35 23.40
N ALA A 534 44.84 0.68 24.25
CA ALA A 534 43.97 -0.42 23.86
C ALA A 534 42.72 0.10 23.12
N VAL A 535 42.16 1.21 23.55
CA VAL A 535 41.07 1.91 22.87
C VAL A 535 41.44 2.25 21.42
N GLU A 536 42.65 2.78 21.20
CA GLU A 536 43.12 3.08 19.85
C GLU A 536 43.28 1.82 18.99
N LEU A 537 43.74 0.72 19.59
CA LEU A 537 43.86 -0.56 18.92
C LEU A 537 42.48 -1.14 18.52
N ILE A 538 41.48 -0.98 19.40
CA ILE A 538 40.10 -1.36 19.08
C ILE A 538 39.58 -0.55 17.88
N ARG A 539 39.83 0.78 17.82
CA ARG A 539 39.47 1.63 16.67
C ARG A 539 40.12 1.17 15.37
N GLN A 540 41.39 0.82 15.42
CA GLN A 540 42.11 0.31 14.24
C GLN A 540 41.52 -1.02 13.76
N ASN A 541 41.21 -1.95 14.64
CA ASN A 541 40.58 -3.23 14.31
C ASN A 541 39.14 -3.02 13.79
N GLN A 542 38.35 -2.14 14.42
CA GLN A 542 37.02 -1.76 13.96
C GLN A 542 37.06 -1.27 12.50
N LYS A 543 37.98 -0.35 12.21
CA LYS A 543 38.15 0.20 10.87
C LYS A 543 38.61 -0.86 9.86
N ALA A 544 39.60 -1.66 10.21
CA ALA A 544 40.14 -2.72 9.33
C ALA A 544 39.10 -3.79 9.01
N LEU A 545 38.23 -4.11 9.97
CA LEU A 545 37.16 -5.11 9.80
C LEU A 545 35.83 -4.50 9.35
N ALA A 546 35.76 -3.18 9.19
CA ALA A 546 34.56 -2.41 8.82
C ALA A 546 33.30 -2.81 9.63
N LEU A 547 33.35 -2.56 10.95
CA LEU A 547 32.29 -2.89 11.90
C LEU A 547 31.57 -1.62 12.36
N ASP A 548 30.41 -1.31 11.76
CA ASP A 548 29.69 -0.05 11.97
C ASP A 548 28.76 -0.06 13.20
N ASN A 549 28.46 -1.23 13.76
CA ASN A 549 27.59 -1.42 14.93
C ASN A 549 28.35 -1.45 16.26
N LEU A 550 29.61 -0.98 16.30
CA LEU A 550 30.45 -0.95 17.46
C LEU A 550 30.67 0.47 17.99
N GLN A 551 30.38 0.69 19.26
CA GLN A 551 30.71 1.91 19.99
C GLN A 551 31.80 1.63 21.02
N ILE A 552 32.86 2.44 21.02
CA ILE A 552 34.02 2.30 21.92
C ILE A 552 33.93 3.35 23.02
N LEU A 553 34.00 2.89 24.26
CA LEU A 553 33.91 3.70 25.47
C LEU A 553 35.19 3.57 26.28
N GLU A 554 35.89 4.69 26.44
CA GLU A 554 37.07 4.77 27.30
C GLU A 554 36.64 5.04 28.74
N GLY A 555 36.91 4.09 29.64
CA GLY A 555 36.53 4.20 31.03
C GLY A 555 36.50 2.88 31.77
N THR A 556 36.08 2.92 33.01
CA THR A 556 36.02 1.77 33.92
C THR A 556 34.57 1.37 34.17
N ALA A 557 34.28 0.07 34.14
CA ALA A 557 33.01 -0.45 34.64
C ALA A 557 33.05 -0.61 36.17
N PRO A 558 31.95 -0.33 36.90
CA PRO A 558 30.60 -0.16 36.37
C PRO A 558 30.21 1.26 35.89
N GLU A 559 30.99 2.31 36.21
CA GLU A 559 30.60 3.72 36.04
C GLU A 559 30.11 4.04 34.61
N VAL A 560 30.86 3.61 33.60
CA VAL A 560 30.50 3.88 32.18
C VAL A 560 29.27 3.10 31.68
N LEU A 561 28.79 2.13 32.48
CA LEU A 561 27.63 1.31 32.08
C LEU A 561 26.29 2.00 32.38
N GLU A 562 26.27 2.99 33.29
CA GLU A 562 25.02 3.57 33.82
C GLU A 562 24.13 4.18 32.73
N ASP A 563 24.73 4.93 31.82
CA ASP A 563 23.99 5.66 30.77
C ASP A 563 23.72 4.83 29.50
N LEU A 564 24.17 3.58 29.43
CA LEU A 564 23.97 2.73 28.25
C LEU A 564 22.60 2.07 28.26
N GLU A 565 22.10 1.75 27.08
CA GLU A 565 20.88 0.95 26.93
C GLU A 565 21.04 -0.45 27.54
N ALA A 566 19.95 -1.06 28.02
CA ALA A 566 20.01 -2.35 28.72
C ALA A 566 20.62 -3.46 27.83
N PRO A 567 21.68 -4.16 28.27
CA PRO A 567 22.31 -5.20 27.47
C PRO A 567 21.48 -6.49 27.49
N THR A 568 21.50 -7.21 26.39
CA THR A 568 20.96 -8.58 26.31
C THR A 568 22.06 -9.61 26.61
N HIS A 569 23.30 -9.32 26.20
CA HIS A 569 24.45 -10.19 26.32
C HIS A 569 25.70 -9.42 26.77
N VAL A 570 26.45 -9.99 27.67
CA VAL A 570 27.67 -9.35 28.20
C VAL A 570 28.80 -10.35 28.26
N PHE A 571 29.93 -9.94 27.71
CA PHE A 571 31.21 -10.62 27.93
C PHE A 571 32.05 -9.81 28.96
N ILE A 572 32.68 -10.47 29.92
CA ILE A 572 33.58 -9.88 30.90
C ILE A 572 34.94 -10.54 30.76
N GLY A 573 35.87 -9.83 30.11
CA GLY A 573 37.26 -10.27 29.94
C GLY A 573 38.19 -9.77 31.04
N GLY A 574 37.75 -8.73 31.77
CA GLY A 574 38.50 -8.16 32.91
C GLY A 574 37.65 -7.20 33.72
N SER A 575 37.53 -7.43 35.03
CA SER A 575 36.69 -6.63 35.95
C SER A 575 37.46 -5.62 36.77
N SER A 576 38.78 -5.68 36.76
CA SER A 576 39.64 -4.84 37.63
C SER A 576 39.30 -4.92 39.13
N GLY A 577 38.70 -6.03 39.58
CA GLY A 577 38.27 -6.23 40.96
C GLY A 577 36.85 -5.74 41.28
N ASN A 578 36.06 -5.30 40.26
CA ASN A 578 34.69 -4.77 40.44
C ASN A 578 33.64 -5.72 39.88
N LEU A 579 33.93 -7.02 39.81
CA LEU A 579 33.02 -7.97 39.15
C LEU A 579 31.62 -7.97 39.76
N LYS A 580 31.53 -7.91 41.08
CA LYS A 580 30.28 -7.92 41.82
C LYS A 580 29.39 -6.70 41.51
N GLU A 581 30.01 -5.51 41.51
CA GLU A 581 29.34 -4.25 41.18
C GLU A 581 28.89 -4.23 39.72
N ILE A 582 29.71 -4.72 38.80
CA ILE A 582 29.41 -4.85 37.38
C ILE A 582 28.18 -5.76 37.20
N VAL A 583 28.20 -6.98 37.74
CA VAL A 583 27.10 -7.93 37.64
C VAL A 583 25.81 -7.37 38.23
N LYS A 584 25.88 -6.63 39.32
CA LYS A 584 24.73 -5.97 39.92
C LYS A 584 24.11 -4.95 38.96
N VAL A 585 24.91 -4.03 38.40
CA VAL A 585 24.40 -3.04 37.41
C VAL A 585 23.78 -3.72 36.18
N LEU A 586 24.37 -4.80 35.69
CA LEU A 586 23.84 -5.55 34.56
C LEU A 586 22.46 -6.16 34.85
N LEU A 587 22.29 -6.77 36.05
CA LEU A 587 21.02 -7.36 36.48
C LEU A 587 19.96 -6.28 36.76
N ASP A 588 20.34 -5.13 37.27
CA ASP A 588 19.45 -3.99 37.49
C ASP A 588 18.92 -3.43 36.14
N LYS A 589 19.78 -3.43 35.10
CA LYS A 589 19.38 -3.01 33.73
C LYS A 589 18.56 -4.06 33.01
N ASN A 590 18.95 -5.32 33.10
CA ASN A 590 18.23 -6.44 32.47
C ASN A 590 18.31 -7.69 33.36
N PRO A 591 17.23 -8.03 34.08
CA PRO A 591 17.21 -9.21 34.95
C PRO A 591 17.40 -10.55 34.23
N CYS A 592 17.31 -10.58 32.89
CA CYS A 592 17.48 -11.78 32.05
C CYS A 592 18.76 -11.76 31.21
N VAL A 593 19.72 -10.90 31.53
CA VAL A 593 20.97 -10.75 30.77
C VAL A 593 21.78 -12.04 30.74
N LYS A 594 22.29 -12.42 29.56
CA LYS A 594 23.24 -13.52 29.41
C LYS A 594 24.66 -12.98 29.65
N ILE A 595 25.42 -13.64 30.52
CA ILE A 595 26.76 -13.20 30.91
C ILE A 595 27.77 -14.34 30.66
N VAL A 596 28.91 -14.01 30.06
CA VAL A 596 30.06 -14.90 29.93
C VAL A 596 31.27 -14.23 30.53
N ILE A 597 31.95 -14.91 31.44
CA ILE A 597 33.09 -14.39 32.19
C ILE A 597 34.32 -15.26 31.93
N ASN A 598 35.40 -14.67 31.46
CA ASN A 598 36.69 -15.36 31.35
C ASN A 598 37.55 -15.10 32.59
N CYS A 599 37.90 -16.16 33.30
CA CYS A 599 38.69 -16.12 34.52
C CYS A 599 40.04 -16.81 34.30
N ILE A 600 41.13 -16.05 34.46
CA ILE A 600 42.51 -16.55 34.33
C ILE A 600 43.05 -16.91 35.71
N THR A 601 42.62 -16.19 36.78
CA THR A 601 43.09 -16.41 38.15
C THR A 601 42.03 -17.09 39.02
N LEU A 602 42.46 -17.79 40.05
CA LEU A 602 41.54 -18.45 41.00
C LEU A 602 40.73 -17.43 41.81
N GLU A 603 41.28 -16.23 42.05
CA GLU A 603 40.55 -15.15 42.70
C GLU A 603 39.34 -14.73 41.89
N THR A 604 39.49 -14.51 40.57
CA THR A 604 38.37 -14.16 39.67
C THR A 604 37.34 -15.29 39.58
N VAL A 605 37.79 -16.55 39.57
CA VAL A 605 36.88 -17.70 39.64
C VAL A 605 36.05 -17.70 40.92
N THR A 606 36.71 -17.42 42.07
CA THR A 606 36.04 -17.37 43.37
C THR A 606 35.01 -16.24 43.42
N GLU A 607 35.36 -15.05 42.91
CA GLU A 607 34.48 -13.90 42.85
C GLU A 607 33.25 -14.17 41.95
N ALA A 608 33.48 -14.77 40.79
CA ALA A 608 32.39 -15.16 39.87
C ALA A 608 31.44 -16.19 40.49
N LEU A 609 31.97 -17.21 41.18
CA LEU A 609 31.15 -18.20 41.88
C LEU A 609 30.37 -17.60 43.06
N ASP A 610 30.95 -16.59 43.77
CA ASP A 610 30.24 -15.84 44.80
C ASP A 610 29.08 -15.03 44.20
N CYS A 611 29.30 -14.34 43.10
CA CYS A 611 28.23 -13.65 42.36
C CYS A 611 27.08 -14.61 41.99
N ILE A 612 27.40 -15.80 41.45
CA ILE A 612 26.41 -16.81 41.11
C ILE A 612 25.59 -17.25 42.32
N LYS A 613 26.22 -17.41 43.47
CA LYS A 613 25.54 -17.87 44.71
C LYS A 613 24.71 -16.77 45.37
N THR A 614 25.15 -15.51 45.27
CA THR A 614 24.57 -14.39 46.03
C THR A 614 23.58 -13.54 45.22
N MET A 615 23.62 -13.65 43.89
CA MET A 615 22.78 -12.88 42.99
C MET A 615 21.79 -13.82 42.22
N SER A 616 20.76 -13.25 41.60
CA SER A 616 19.74 -14.03 40.84
C SER A 616 20.29 -14.49 39.48
N LEU A 617 21.25 -15.43 39.50
CA LEU A 617 21.89 -16.02 38.32
C LEU A 617 21.53 -17.52 38.23
N GLY A 618 21.15 -17.97 37.06
CA GLY A 618 20.82 -19.36 36.74
C GLY A 618 21.50 -19.80 35.43
N GLU A 619 21.11 -20.96 34.92
CA GLU A 619 21.68 -21.56 33.69
C GLU A 619 23.22 -21.55 33.70
N VAL A 620 23.81 -21.91 34.86
CA VAL A 620 25.26 -21.81 35.09
C VAL A 620 25.97 -22.98 34.41
N ASP A 621 26.99 -22.64 33.59
CA ASP A 621 27.87 -23.61 32.96
C ASP A 621 29.33 -23.13 33.14
N VAL A 622 30.18 -24.01 33.65
CA VAL A 622 31.59 -23.73 33.93
C VAL A 622 32.48 -24.68 33.17
N VAL A 623 33.31 -24.15 32.29
CA VAL A 623 34.21 -24.94 31.45
C VAL A 623 35.65 -24.48 31.69
N GLN A 624 36.57 -25.41 31.91
CA GLN A 624 37.99 -25.13 31.90
C GLN A 624 38.55 -25.47 30.52
N VAL A 625 39.27 -24.55 29.90
CA VAL A 625 39.89 -24.69 28.58
C VAL A 625 41.41 -24.68 28.76
N SER A 626 42.10 -25.72 28.27
CA SER A 626 43.55 -25.80 28.21
C SER A 626 43.98 -25.96 26.74
N VAL A 627 44.77 -25.01 26.26
CA VAL A 627 45.24 -24.95 24.87
C VAL A 627 46.75 -25.21 24.84
N ALA A 628 47.21 -26.01 23.90
CA ALA A 628 48.61 -26.15 23.55
C ALA A 628 48.79 -25.96 22.04
N LYS A 629 49.71 -25.07 21.66
CA LYS A 629 50.01 -24.77 20.25
C LYS A 629 51.36 -25.31 19.83
N SER A 630 51.48 -25.85 18.62
CA SER A 630 52.77 -26.25 18.09
C SER A 630 53.63 -25.02 17.78
N LYS A 631 54.88 -25.06 18.20
CA LYS A 631 55.89 -24.06 17.84
C LYS A 631 57.04 -24.78 17.13
N GLU A 632 57.38 -24.29 15.95
CA GLU A 632 58.52 -24.82 15.20
C GLU A 632 59.83 -24.40 15.89
N LEU A 633 60.64 -25.36 16.20
CA LEU A 633 61.97 -25.23 16.77
C LEU A 633 62.94 -26.05 15.93
N CYS A 634 63.69 -25.38 15.08
CA CYS A 634 64.53 -26.02 14.06
C CYS A 634 63.74 -26.95 13.13
N ARG A 635 63.93 -28.27 13.25
CA ARG A 635 63.22 -29.30 12.46
C ARG A 635 62.10 -30.04 13.23
N TYR A 636 61.80 -29.56 14.46
CA TYR A 636 60.80 -30.17 15.33
C TYR A 636 59.65 -29.23 15.63
N HIS A 637 58.44 -29.78 15.81
CA HIS A 637 57.27 -29.06 16.28
C HIS A 637 57.05 -29.41 17.77
N MET A 638 57.31 -28.45 18.67
CA MET A 638 57.06 -28.63 20.09
C MET A 638 55.69 -28.08 20.48
N MET A 639 54.96 -28.84 21.30
CA MET A 639 53.69 -28.38 21.88
C MET A 639 53.96 -27.47 23.06
N MET A 640 53.53 -26.24 22.98
CA MET A 640 53.67 -25.23 24.03
C MET A 640 52.28 -25.00 24.66
N GLY A 641 52.16 -25.34 25.96
CA GLY A 641 50.93 -25.10 26.72
C GLY A 641 50.74 -23.60 27.02
N GLU A 642 49.51 -23.16 26.89
CA GLU A 642 49.07 -21.85 27.34
C GLU A 642 48.41 -21.96 28.71
N ASN A 643 48.23 -20.82 29.42
CA ASN A 643 47.57 -20.82 30.73
C ASN A 643 46.12 -21.31 30.58
N PRO A 644 45.68 -22.25 31.44
CA PRO A 644 44.27 -22.65 31.46
C PRO A 644 43.38 -21.48 31.82
N ILE A 645 42.18 -21.43 31.17
CA ILE A 645 41.18 -20.40 31.39
C ILE A 645 39.87 -21.06 31.79
N TYR A 646 39.19 -20.50 32.79
CA TYR A 646 37.82 -20.86 33.09
C TYR A 646 36.86 -19.92 32.35
N ILE A 647 35.94 -20.49 31.61
CA ILE A 647 34.81 -19.79 30.96
C ILE A 647 33.56 -20.10 31.76
N ILE A 648 33.00 -19.10 32.37
CA ILE A 648 31.77 -19.22 33.17
C ILE A 648 30.66 -18.50 32.42
N SER A 649 29.62 -19.25 32.02
CA SER A 649 28.42 -18.67 31.43
C SER A 649 27.24 -18.81 32.39
N CYS A 650 26.45 -17.74 32.52
CA CYS A 650 25.24 -17.71 33.33
C CYS A 650 24.21 -16.75 32.75
N LYS A 651 22.99 -16.79 33.27
CA LYS A 651 21.90 -15.93 32.85
C LYS A 651 21.16 -15.39 34.06
N GLY A 652 20.78 -14.13 34.00
CA GLY A 652 19.91 -13.54 35.01
C GLY A 652 18.54 -14.21 35.03
N VAL A 653 17.98 -14.38 36.22
CA VAL A 653 16.66 -14.98 36.43
C VAL A 653 15.74 -13.89 36.96
N ALA A 654 14.74 -13.53 36.14
CA ALA A 654 13.71 -12.60 36.59
C ALA A 654 12.99 -13.18 37.81
N ARG A 655 12.87 -12.41 38.87
CA ARG A 655 12.15 -12.79 40.09
C ARG A 655 10.66 -12.71 39.90
#